data_700cf3de48895267af9f02b21cae7a12
#
_entry.id   700cf3de48895267af9f02b21cae7a12
#
_cell.length_a   1.000
_cell.length_b   1.000
_cell.length_c   1.000
_cell.angle_alpha   90.00
_cell.angle_beta   90.00
_cell.angle_gamma   90.00
#
_symmetry.space_group_name_H-M   'P 1'
#
loop_
_entity.id
_entity.type
_entity.pdbx_description
1 polymer ?
#
loop_
_entity_poly.entity_id
_entity_poly.type
_entity_poly.pdbx_seq_one_letter_code
_entity_poly.pdbx_strand_id
1 'polypeptide(L)'
;MKKVSFELHERIYSPTEINDVLKAAVNEKNIIGSSKGERFYNIPCAFDIETTSFYRDTDGRAYTYEQVQRMQDSNGRKAKLEKAAIMYVWQFGVNGYTIMGRTWDEFVTMMQTVSEVLGLNGKLRLIVYVHNLSYEFQFVRKWFEWKRVFSIDLRKPIYAITTGNIEFRCSYLLSGYSLAKLGEQLTKYKCAKAVGDLDYQQIRHSGTPLTDAEIHYCINDIKVVMCYIQERIEESKGIIHIPITKTGFVRKYCRAHCLREKSGAGKTVPNWDYVNLMQELQITGMNEFNMLQRAFAGGFTHANAEHTDEIMYNVDSYDFTSSYPYVMIAEKYPMSQGVAITVKSMEQFKFLISKYCCVFDIEFTNIFASETQDNPISASKCFVKENPCENNGRIVAAAKIALTITDVDFNIIKNFYTWESMRVGEMYCYKKEYLPTPFVKSILHLYETKTKLKGVEGKEVEYLNSKEMLNSCYGMSVTNPLRDEFTYNGEWDINSMTDEQKQDLLYKYNTSKNRFLFYPWGIFVTAYARRNLFTGIYEAKDDYIYSDTDSVKIMNGKAHEEYFKAYNMQVQMKLRAACKHHGLPFSLCEPQTIKGITKTLGVWDFEGTYTRFKTLGAKRYMVQEPNALKAGGRAYDFSLTVSGVNKKAAIPYLIEKYGADGIFDAFTNYLDIPPAATGKNIHTYIDYEIQGEITDYKGSTAHYNERTGVHLEPTGYSLSLSVMYINYLRGIKFKD
;
A
#
# COMPACT_ATOMS: atom_id res chain seq x y z
N MET A 1 -27.73 -10.14 33.35
CA MET A 1 -27.31 -11.01 32.24
C MET A 1 -25.79 -11.00 32.16
N LYS A 2 -25.15 -12.13 31.74
CA LYS A 2 -23.72 -12.11 31.36
C LYS A 2 -23.57 -11.57 29.95
N LYS A 3 -22.38 -11.06 29.58
CA LYS A 3 -22.02 -10.69 28.21
C LYS A 3 -22.14 -11.94 27.32
N VAL A 4 -22.71 -11.83 26.11
CA VAL A 4 -22.70 -12.95 25.14
C VAL A 4 -21.28 -13.09 24.59
N SER A 5 -20.70 -14.28 24.68
CA SER A 5 -19.38 -14.60 24.13
C SER A 5 -19.46 -14.92 22.65
N PHE A 6 -18.34 -14.74 21.96
CA PHE A 6 -18.21 -15.13 20.56
C PHE A 6 -18.03 -16.65 20.42
N GLU A 7 -18.83 -17.27 19.56
CA GLU A 7 -18.74 -18.69 19.18
C GLU A 7 -19.25 -18.83 17.74
N LEU A 8 -18.57 -19.60 16.90
CA LEU A 8 -19.02 -19.87 15.53
C LEU A 8 -20.14 -20.92 15.54
N HIS A 9 -21.24 -20.60 14.84
CA HIS A 9 -22.39 -21.47 14.65
C HIS A 9 -22.41 -22.02 13.22
N GLU A 10 -22.80 -23.30 13.07
CA GLU A 10 -22.87 -23.94 11.76
C GLU A 10 -24.19 -23.68 11.04
N ARG A 11 -25.27 -23.42 11.81
CA ARG A 11 -26.59 -23.13 11.23
C ARG A 11 -26.56 -21.79 10.47
N ILE A 12 -27.15 -21.83 9.29
CA ILE A 12 -27.43 -20.67 8.47
C ILE A 12 -28.88 -20.23 8.71
N TYR A 13 -29.07 -18.97 8.97
CA TYR A 13 -30.36 -18.37 9.22
C TYR A 13 -30.87 -17.63 8.00
N SER A 14 -32.19 -17.56 7.82
CA SER A 14 -32.80 -16.69 6.84
C SER A 14 -32.88 -15.24 7.33
N PRO A 15 -33.02 -14.26 6.44
CA PRO A 15 -33.19 -12.85 6.84
C PRO A 15 -34.37 -12.59 7.79
N THR A 16 -35.42 -13.38 7.70
CA THR A 16 -36.61 -13.27 8.55
C THR A 16 -36.39 -13.71 9.99
N GLU A 17 -35.34 -14.51 10.25
CA GLU A 17 -34.98 -14.98 11.59
C GLU A 17 -34.07 -13.99 12.34
N ILE A 18 -33.80 -12.80 11.78
CA ILE A 18 -32.83 -11.82 12.36
C ILE A 18 -33.13 -11.47 13.82
N ASN A 19 -34.42 -11.35 14.20
CA ASN A 19 -34.78 -11.03 15.56
C ASN A 19 -34.34 -12.09 16.58
N ASP A 20 -34.47 -13.36 16.23
CA ASP A 20 -34.05 -14.47 17.11
C ASP A 20 -32.53 -14.59 17.17
N VAL A 21 -31.86 -14.36 16.03
CA VAL A 21 -30.40 -14.29 15.96
C VAL A 21 -29.88 -13.15 16.86
N LEU A 22 -30.40 -11.94 16.77
CA LEU A 22 -29.96 -10.81 17.58
C LEU A 22 -30.19 -11.05 19.08
N LYS A 23 -31.32 -11.64 19.49
CA LYS A 23 -31.56 -12.00 20.90
C LYS A 23 -30.53 -13.00 21.43
N ALA A 24 -30.05 -13.93 20.58
CA ALA A 24 -29.07 -14.92 20.94
C ALA A 24 -27.63 -14.36 20.88
N ALA A 25 -27.34 -13.54 19.86
CA ALA A 25 -25.99 -13.05 19.57
C ALA A 25 -25.53 -11.92 20.48
N VAL A 26 -26.40 -11.06 21.00
CA VAL A 26 -26.01 -9.83 21.71
C VAL A 26 -26.95 -9.47 22.85
N ASN A 27 -26.44 -8.68 23.81
CA ASN A 27 -27.22 -8.00 24.83
C ASN A 27 -26.54 -6.68 25.23
N GLU A 28 -27.15 -5.93 26.13
CA GLU A 28 -26.63 -4.63 26.60
C GLU A 28 -25.23 -4.70 27.22
N LYS A 29 -24.81 -5.85 27.77
CA LYS A 29 -23.47 -6.06 28.31
C LYS A 29 -22.38 -6.13 27.22
N ASN A 30 -22.77 -6.27 25.96
CA ASN A 30 -21.87 -6.18 24.82
C ASN A 30 -21.57 -4.73 24.39
N ILE A 31 -22.16 -3.71 25.00
CA ILE A 31 -21.93 -2.31 24.65
C ILE A 31 -20.67 -1.77 25.35
N ILE A 32 -19.83 -1.07 24.59
CA ILE A 32 -18.64 -0.35 25.08
C ILE A 32 -18.75 1.14 24.71
N GLY A 33 -18.34 2.02 25.62
CA GLY A 33 -18.34 3.47 25.39
C GLY A 33 -16.97 4.03 25.07
N SER A 34 -16.92 5.05 24.21
CA SER A 34 -15.72 5.85 23.95
C SER A 34 -15.62 7.04 24.91
N SER A 35 -14.43 7.61 25.03
CA SER A 35 -14.19 8.86 25.81
C SER A 35 -14.94 10.07 25.24
N LYS A 36 -15.47 9.98 24.02
CA LYS A 36 -16.27 11.03 23.36
C LYS A 36 -17.78 10.87 23.57
N GLY A 37 -18.20 9.89 24.39
CA GLY A 37 -19.60 9.61 24.67
C GLY A 37 -20.31 8.78 23.59
N GLU A 38 -19.61 8.34 22.54
CA GLU A 38 -20.13 7.39 21.57
C GLU A 38 -20.09 5.97 22.14
N ARG A 39 -21.06 5.15 21.81
CA ARG A 39 -21.18 3.74 22.25
C ARG A 39 -21.23 2.83 21.04
N PHE A 40 -20.73 1.63 21.20
CA PHE A 40 -20.68 0.62 20.13
C PHE A 40 -21.00 -0.77 20.68
N TYR A 41 -21.66 -1.59 19.88
CA TYR A 41 -21.70 -3.02 20.14
C TYR A 41 -20.32 -3.63 19.96
N ASN A 42 -19.75 -4.19 21.01
CA ASN A 42 -18.40 -4.76 21.07
C ASN A 42 -18.42 -6.24 20.67
N ILE A 43 -18.84 -6.51 19.45
CA ILE A 43 -19.00 -7.82 18.84
C ILE A 43 -18.47 -7.79 17.41
N PRO A 44 -17.96 -8.91 16.87
CA PRO A 44 -17.59 -9.00 15.47
C PRO A 44 -18.84 -9.13 14.59
N CYS A 45 -18.95 -8.27 13.57
CA CYS A 45 -19.92 -8.40 12.50
C CYS A 45 -19.20 -8.31 11.15
N ALA A 46 -19.69 -9.07 10.16
CA ALA A 46 -19.14 -9.10 8.81
C ALA A 46 -20.26 -9.09 7.76
N PHE A 47 -19.92 -8.58 6.58
CA PHE A 47 -20.81 -8.59 5.41
C PHE A 47 -19.99 -8.86 4.16
N ASP A 48 -20.57 -9.65 3.24
CA ASP A 48 -19.97 -9.99 1.96
C ASP A 48 -21.04 -10.27 0.92
N ILE A 49 -20.68 -10.19 -0.37
CA ILE A 49 -21.59 -10.48 -1.49
C ILE A 49 -20.87 -11.29 -2.57
N GLU A 50 -21.66 -12.11 -3.29
CA GLU A 50 -21.22 -12.71 -4.54
C GLU A 50 -21.99 -12.11 -5.71
N THR A 51 -21.24 -11.89 -6.81
CA THR A 51 -21.78 -11.16 -7.96
C THR A 51 -21.52 -11.90 -9.26
N THR A 52 -22.37 -11.64 -10.26
CA THR A 52 -22.15 -12.07 -11.64
C THR A 52 -21.92 -10.86 -12.52
N SER A 53 -20.79 -10.83 -13.24
CA SER A 53 -20.50 -9.89 -14.33
C SER A 53 -20.87 -10.52 -15.66
N PHE A 54 -21.61 -9.81 -16.49
CA PHE A 54 -22.06 -10.29 -17.78
C PHE A 54 -22.19 -9.13 -18.78
N TYR A 55 -22.40 -9.50 -20.05
CA TYR A 55 -22.72 -8.55 -21.11
C TYR A 55 -24.15 -8.78 -21.56
N ARG A 56 -24.87 -7.74 -21.95
CA ARG A 56 -26.20 -7.85 -22.47
C ARG A 56 -26.33 -7.18 -23.83
N ASP A 57 -27.14 -7.76 -24.71
CA ASP A 57 -27.55 -7.15 -25.96
C ASP A 57 -28.78 -6.25 -25.77
N THR A 58 -29.24 -5.65 -26.88
CA THR A 58 -30.43 -4.80 -26.90
C THR A 58 -31.73 -5.53 -26.57
N ASP A 59 -31.75 -6.85 -26.73
CA ASP A 59 -32.89 -7.71 -26.45
C ASP A 59 -32.87 -8.24 -25.00
N GLY A 60 -31.82 -7.86 -24.24
CA GLY A 60 -31.67 -8.22 -22.82
C GLY A 60 -31.02 -9.59 -22.57
N ARG A 61 -30.51 -10.27 -23.62
CA ARG A 61 -29.81 -11.55 -23.43
C ARG A 61 -28.46 -11.34 -22.78
N ALA A 62 -28.13 -12.20 -21.81
CA ALA A 62 -26.88 -12.18 -21.09
C ALA A 62 -25.82 -13.09 -21.72
N TYR A 63 -24.58 -12.62 -21.78
CA TYR A 63 -23.43 -13.33 -22.32
C TYR A 63 -22.26 -13.27 -21.36
N THR A 64 -21.52 -14.38 -21.23
CA THR A 64 -20.26 -14.41 -20.48
C THR A 64 -19.13 -13.72 -21.25
N TYR A 65 -18.04 -13.40 -20.58
CA TYR A 65 -16.83 -12.86 -21.22
C TYR A 65 -16.34 -13.76 -22.37
N GLU A 66 -16.28 -15.07 -22.16
CA GLU A 66 -15.83 -16.03 -23.19
C GLU A 66 -16.77 -16.07 -24.40
N GLN A 67 -18.09 -16.04 -24.19
CA GLN A 67 -19.04 -15.98 -25.28
C GLN A 67 -18.83 -14.73 -26.12
N VAL A 68 -18.66 -13.57 -25.48
CA VAL A 68 -18.42 -12.30 -26.18
C VAL A 68 -17.10 -12.31 -26.97
N GLN A 69 -16.05 -12.95 -26.44
CA GLN A 69 -14.80 -13.09 -27.18
C GLN A 69 -14.93 -13.93 -28.46
N ARG A 70 -15.89 -14.86 -28.49
CA ARG A 70 -16.17 -15.71 -29.67
C ARG A 70 -17.15 -15.04 -30.66
N MET A 71 -17.88 -14.00 -30.20
CA MET A 71 -18.89 -13.31 -31.04
C MET A 71 -18.20 -12.26 -31.92
N GLN A 72 -18.26 -12.50 -33.23
CA GLN A 72 -17.83 -11.56 -34.27
C GLN A 72 -18.91 -11.50 -35.35
N ASP A 73 -19.14 -10.30 -35.90
CA ASP A 73 -20.00 -10.18 -37.09
C ASP A 73 -19.35 -10.75 -38.35
N SER A 74 -20.10 -10.79 -39.47
CA SER A 74 -19.63 -11.25 -40.76
C SER A 74 -18.41 -10.47 -41.30
N ASN A 75 -18.11 -9.32 -40.72
CA ASN A 75 -16.98 -8.45 -41.07
C ASN A 75 -15.86 -8.52 -40.02
N GLY A 76 -15.91 -9.45 -39.06
CA GLY A 76 -14.94 -9.61 -37.98
C GLY A 76 -15.04 -8.56 -36.84
N ARG A 77 -16.14 -7.80 -36.78
CA ARG A 77 -16.37 -6.82 -35.73
C ARG A 77 -17.02 -7.45 -34.52
N LYS A 78 -16.56 -7.11 -33.32
CA LYS A 78 -17.19 -7.54 -32.06
C LYS A 78 -18.56 -6.87 -31.88
N ALA A 79 -19.56 -7.60 -31.43
CA ALA A 79 -20.86 -7.08 -31.07
C ALA A 79 -20.72 -5.98 -30.00
N LYS A 80 -21.45 -4.86 -30.15
CA LYS A 80 -21.52 -3.82 -29.13
C LYS A 80 -22.53 -4.24 -28.07
N LEU A 81 -22.03 -4.74 -26.94
CA LEU A 81 -22.83 -5.20 -25.81
C LEU A 81 -22.65 -4.25 -24.63
N GLU A 82 -23.69 -4.13 -23.80
CA GLU A 82 -23.65 -3.35 -22.58
C GLU A 82 -23.08 -4.21 -21.44
N LYS A 83 -22.17 -3.65 -20.65
CA LYS A 83 -21.61 -4.30 -19.47
C LYS A 83 -22.58 -4.20 -18.30
N ALA A 84 -22.84 -5.31 -17.63
CA ALA A 84 -23.75 -5.42 -16.50
C ALA A 84 -23.14 -6.25 -15.38
N ALA A 85 -23.61 -6.04 -14.16
CA ALA A 85 -23.25 -6.85 -13.00
C ALA A 85 -24.41 -6.84 -12.00
N ILE A 86 -24.66 -8.01 -11.40
CA ILE A 86 -25.70 -8.17 -10.38
C ILE A 86 -25.16 -8.92 -9.18
N MET A 87 -25.68 -8.65 -7.98
CA MET A 87 -25.51 -9.48 -6.80
C MET A 87 -26.50 -10.64 -6.86
N TYR A 88 -26.08 -11.86 -6.53
CA TYR A 88 -26.95 -13.03 -6.50
C TYR A 88 -27.06 -13.70 -5.14
N VAL A 89 -26.17 -13.40 -4.22
CA VAL A 89 -26.20 -13.83 -2.82
C VAL A 89 -25.43 -12.86 -1.95
N TRP A 90 -25.92 -12.62 -0.75
CA TRP A 90 -25.24 -11.87 0.28
C TRP A 90 -25.20 -12.65 1.60
N GLN A 91 -24.19 -12.40 2.40
CA GLN A 91 -23.99 -13.00 3.70
C GLN A 91 -23.77 -11.92 4.76
N PHE A 92 -24.41 -12.11 5.92
CA PHE A 92 -24.22 -11.24 7.09
C PHE A 92 -23.91 -12.07 8.33
N GLY A 93 -22.82 -11.72 8.98
CA GLY A 93 -22.36 -12.36 10.20
C GLY A 93 -22.50 -11.45 11.41
N VAL A 94 -23.01 -11.98 12.53
CA VAL A 94 -23.09 -11.27 13.80
C VAL A 94 -22.73 -12.19 14.96
N ASN A 95 -21.63 -11.86 15.65
CA ASN A 95 -21.11 -12.58 16.82
C ASN A 95 -21.04 -14.10 16.66
N GLY A 96 -20.70 -14.59 15.45
CA GLY A 96 -20.58 -16.00 15.09
C GLY A 96 -21.79 -16.63 14.44
N TYR A 97 -22.95 -15.97 14.43
CA TYR A 97 -24.13 -16.38 13.68
C TYR A 97 -24.04 -15.91 12.23
N THR A 98 -24.57 -16.71 11.32
CA THR A 98 -24.53 -16.43 9.87
C THR A 98 -25.95 -16.37 9.31
N ILE A 99 -26.24 -15.31 8.56
CA ILE A 99 -27.49 -15.10 7.83
C ILE A 99 -27.15 -14.98 6.34
N MET A 100 -27.96 -15.60 5.49
CA MET A 100 -27.79 -15.56 4.04
C MET A 100 -29.10 -15.18 3.38
N GLY A 101 -29.04 -14.30 2.38
CA GLY A 101 -30.19 -13.91 1.56
C GLY A 101 -29.79 -13.72 0.10
N ARG A 102 -30.79 -13.47 -0.74
CA ARG A 102 -30.64 -13.51 -2.19
C ARG A 102 -30.98 -12.20 -2.89
N THR A 103 -31.65 -11.27 -2.20
CA THR A 103 -32.14 -10.00 -2.78
C THR A 103 -31.73 -8.81 -1.92
N TRP A 104 -31.62 -7.64 -2.55
CA TRP A 104 -31.36 -6.40 -1.83
C TRP A 104 -32.50 -5.98 -0.90
N ASP A 105 -33.73 -6.24 -1.27
CA ASP A 105 -34.90 -5.91 -0.43
C ASP A 105 -34.85 -6.68 0.89
N GLU A 106 -34.51 -7.98 0.86
CA GLU A 106 -34.28 -8.77 2.07
C GLU A 106 -33.17 -8.16 2.92
N PHE A 107 -32.05 -7.77 2.29
CA PHE A 107 -30.91 -7.20 3.01
C PHE A 107 -31.25 -5.86 3.67
N VAL A 108 -31.84 -4.94 2.92
CA VAL A 108 -32.21 -3.60 3.43
C VAL A 108 -33.21 -3.74 4.57
N THR A 109 -34.29 -4.57 4.41
CA THR A 109 -35.28 -4.82 5.45
C THR A 109 -34.64 -5.41 6.70
N MET A 110 -33.76 -6.40 6.54
CA MET A 110 -33.02 -6.98 7.66
C MET A 110 -32.20 -5.94 8.38
N MET A 111 -31.44 -5.10 7.65
CA MET A 111 -30.57 -4.08 8.25
C MET A 111 -31.38 -2.98 8.96
N GLN A 112 -32.55 -2.64 8.47
CA GLN A 112 -33.49 -1.76 9.20
C GLN A 112 -33.92 -2.40 10.52
N THR A 113 -34.31 -3.67 10.50
CA THR A 113 -34.66 -4.44 11.70
C THR A 113 -33.49 -4.51 12.69
N VAL A 114 -32.25 -4.72 12.21
CA VAL A 114 -31.03 -4.67 13.05
C VAL A 114 -30.91 -3.32 13.75
N SER A 115 -31.09 -2.22 13.00
CA SER A 115 -31.01 -0.86 13.58
C SER A 115 -32.09 -0.63 14.66
N GLU A 116 -33.30 -1.05 14.43
CA GLU A 116 -34.46 -0.90 15.35
C GLU A 116 -34.29 -1.75 16.61
N VAL A 117 -34.05 -3.05 16.44
CA VAL A 117 -33.93 -4.01 17.56
C VAL A 117 -32.77 -3.70 18.46
N LEU A 118 -31.64 -3.29 17.90
CA LEU A 118 -30.47 -2.89 18.67
C LEU A 118 -30.54 -1.45 19.21
N GLY A 119 -31.58 -0.70 18.87
CA GLY A 119 -31.78 0.68 19.30
C GLY A 119 -30.67 1.62 18.83
N LEU A 120 -30.16 1.41 17.62
CA LEU A 120 -29.06 2.19 17.07
C LEU A 120 -29.49 3.65 16.90
N ASN A 121 -28.60 4.56 17.25
CA ASN A 121 -28.86 6.02 17.19
C ASN A 121 -27.56 6.78 17.06
N GLY A 122 -27.63 8.12 17.01
CA GLY A 122 -26.45 8.97 16.83
C GLY A 122 -25.32 8.78 17.85
N LYS A 123 -25.62 8.12 19.00
CA LYS A 123 -24.63 7.81 20.04
C LYS A 123 -24.34 6.31 20.19
N LEU A 124 -25.12 5.42 19.61
CA LEU A 124 -24.95 3.96 19.66
C LEU A 124 -24.91 3.38 18.24
N ARG A 125 -23.79 2.76 17.86
CA ARG A 125 -23.58 2.21 16.53
C ARG A 125 -23.22 0.73 16.55
N LEU A 126 -23.48 0.06 15.42
CA LEU A 126 -22.98 -1.27 15.11
C LEU A 126 -21.89 -1.13 14.02
N ILE A 127 -20.72 -1.74 14.23
CA ILE A 127 -19.66 -1.78 13.23
C ILE A 127 -19.72 -3.12 12.50
N VAL A 128 -19.81 -3.06 11.18
CA VAL A 128 -19.82 -4.22 10.27
C VAL A 128 -18.55 -4.16 9.39
N TYR A 129 -17.75 -5.22 9.41
CA TYR A 129 -16.55 -5.29 8.61
C TYR A 129 -16.81 -5.97 7.26
N VAL A 130 -16.25 -5.40 6.22
CA VAL A 130 -16.34 -5.87 4.83
C VAL A 130 -14.92 -6.09 4.33
N HIS A 131 -14.64 -7.24 3.71
CA HIS A 131 -13.30 -7.51 3.21
C HIS A 131 -13.15 -6.96 1.80
N ASN A 132 -12.59 -5.75 1.66
CA ASN A 132 -12.53 -4.91 0.47
C ASN A 132 -13.80 -4.08 0.23
N LEU A 133 -14.21 -3.29 1.24
CA LEU A 133 -15.39 -2.40 1.18
C LEU A 133 -15.51 -1.59 -0.13
N SER A 134 -14.39 -1.31 -0.80
CA SER A 134 -14.40 -0.57 -2.07
C SER A 134 -15.12 -1.31 -3.21
N TYR A 135 -15.28 -2.63 -3.11
CA TYR A 135 -16.02 -3.43 -4.07
C TYR A 135 -17.50 -3.50 -3.71
N GLU A 136 -17.84 -3.98 -2.52
CA GLU A 136 -19.20 -4.16 -2.05
C GLU A 136 -19.95 -2.83 -1.99
N PHE A 137 -19.26 -1.74 -1.67
CA PHE A 137 -19.86 -0.41 -1.64
C PHE A 137 -20.44 0.02 -3.00
N GLN A 138 -19.84 -0.42 -4.12
CA GLN A 138 -20.37 -0.09 -5.45
C GLN A 138 -21.75 -0.69 -5.70
N PHE A 139 -22.11 -1.77 -5.02
CA PHE A 139 -23.40 -2.42 -5.13
C PHE A 139 -24.42 -1.87 -4.11
N VAL A 140 -23.99 -1.58 -2.87
CA VAL A 140 -24.90 -1.17 -1.79
C VAL A 140 -25.18 0.33 -1.75
N ARG A 141 -24.38 1.18 -2.40
CA ARG A 141 -24.37 2.63 -2.19
C ARG A 141 -25.69 3.35 -2.50
N LYS A 142 -26.49 2.88 -3.43
CA LYS A 142 -27.82 3.44 -3.75
C LYS A 142 -28.99 2.72 -3.03
N TRP A 143 -28.69 1.70 -2.22
CA TRP A 143 -29.70 0.99 -1.43
C TRP A 143 -29.88 1.58 -0.02
N PHE A 144 -28.88 2.35 0.45
CA PHE A 144 -28.92 3.01 1.75
C PHE A 144 -28.79 4.52 1.61
N GLU A 145 -29.37 5.24 2.56
CA GLU A 145 -29.04 6.63 2.81
C GLU A 145 -27.82 6.70 3.73
N TRP A 146 -26.87 7.55 3.38
CA TRP A 146 -25.61 7.64 4.06
C TRP A 146 -25.50 8.93 4.89
N LYS A 147 -25.25 8.77 6.18
CA LYS A 147 -24.90 9.88 7.08
C LYS A 147 -23.51 10.41 6.82
N ARG A 148 -22.57 9.51 6.49
CA ARG A 148 -21.19 9.85 6.16
C ARG A 148 -20.52 8.73 5.37
N VAL A 149 -19.84 9.09 4.31
CA VAL A 149 -18.90 8.23 3.60
C VAL A 149 -17.55 8.92 3.60
N PHE A 150 -16.51 8.21 4.02
CA PHE A 150 -15.16 8.73 4.06
C PHE A 150 -14.26 7.93 3.13
N SER A 151 -13.68 8.61 2.15
CA SER A 151 -12.77 8.05 1.18
C SER A 151 -11.58 8.98 0.93
N ILE A 152 -10.40 8.40 0.67
CA ILE A 152 -9.19 9.15 0.30
C ILE A 152 -9.02 9.14 -1.23
N ASP A 153 -9.47 8.09 -1.87
CA ASP A 153 -9.47 7.92 -3.32
C ASP A 153 -10.91 7.82 -3.82
N LEU A 154 -11.15 8.25 -5.05
CA LEU A 154 -12.45 8.10 -5.70
C LEU A 154 -12.91 6.63 -5.66
N ARG A 155 -14.15 6.40 -5.21
CA ARG A 155 -14.80 5.09 -5.13
C ARG A 155 -14.16 4.05 -4.19
N LYS A 156 -13.28 4.49 -3.28
CA LYS A 156 -12.61 3.61 -2.32
C LYS A 156 -12.89 4.02 -0.87
N PRO A 157 -14.11 3.82 -0.37
CA PRO A 157 -14.46 4.18 0.99
C PRO A 157 -13.63 3.38 2.00
N ILE A 158 -13.15 4.10 3.00
CA ILE A 158 -12.47 3.52 4.16
C ILE A 158 -13.51 3.08 5.19
N TYR A 159 -14.55 3.91 5.37
CA TYR A 159 -15.74 3.57 6.14
C TYR A 159 -16.96 4.34 5.61
N ALA A 160 -18.13 3.80 5.87
CA ALA A 160 -19.41 4.41 5.50
C ALA A 160 -20.45 4.18 6.61
N ILE A 161 -21.18 5.22 6.99
CA ILE A 161 -22.18 5.19 8.08
C ILE A 161 -23.54 5.47 7.46
N THR A 162 -24.49 4.54 7.64
CA THR A 162 -25.89 4.72 7.21
C THR A 162 -26.65 5.65 8.15
N THR A 163 -27.78 6.18 7.69
CA THR A 163 -28.73 6.93 8.55
C THR A 163 -29.25 6.07 9.70
N GLY A 164 -29.33 4.73 9.51
CA GLY A 164 -29.62 3.74 10.56
C GLY A 164 -28.48 3.49 11.56
N ASN A 165 -27.38 4.23 11.49
CA ASN A 165 -26.21 4.17 12.39
C ASN A 165 -25.47 2.82 12.38
N ILE A 166 -25.48 2.13 11.25
CA ILE A 166 -24.61 1.00 10.95
C ILE A 166 -23.37 1.55 10.25
N GLU A 167 -22.19 1.20 10.76
CA GLU A 167 -20.91 1.68 10.26
C GLU A 167 -20.14 0.54 9.58
N PHE A 168 -20.08 0.57 8.26
CA PHE A 168 -19.26 -0.36 7.47
C PHE A 168 -17.79 0.07 7.48
N ARG A 169 -16.86 -0.86 7.76
CA ARG A 169 -15.41 -0.66 7.76
C ARG A 169 -14.72 -1.70 6.91
N CYS A 170 -13.60 -1.32 6.29
CA CYS A 170 -12.80 -2.21 5.46
C CYS A 170 -11.82 -3.06 6.28
N SER A 171 -12.01 -4.38 6.34
CA SER A 171 -11.08 -5.30 7.01
C SER A 171 -9.81 -5.57 6.18
N TYR A 172 -9.85 -5.39 4.86
CA TYR A 172 -8.66 -5.44 4.00
C TYR A 172 -7.69 -4.29 4.33
N LEU A 173 -8.18 -3.06 4.47
CA LEU A 173 -7.34 -1.92 4.87
C LEU A 173 -6.81 -2.05 6.30
N LEU A 174 -7.53 -2.76 7.16
CA LEU A 174 -7.12 -3.04 8.53
C LEU A 174 -6.04 -4.10 8.60
N SER A 175 -6.14 -5.16 7.82
CA SER A 175 -5.21 -6.31 7.83
C SER A 175 -4.05 -6.14 6.85
N GLY A 176 -4.32 -5.61 5.66
CA GLY A 176 -3.40 -5.56 4.52
C GLY A 176 -3.18 -6.93 3.86
N TYR A 177 -4.04 -7.91 4.12
CA TYR A 177 -3.93 -9.28 3.62
C TYR A 177 -5.14 -9.68 2.77
N SER A 178 -4.95 -10.56 1.78
CA SER A 178 -6.05 -11.26 1.15
C SER A 178 -6.80 -12.14 2.17
N LEU A 179 -8.05 -12.46 1.90
CA LEU A 179 -8.87 -13.24 2.83
C LEU A 179 -8.27 -14.62 3.15
N ALA A 180 -7.69 -15.30 2.15
CA ALA A 180 -6.98 -16.57 2.35
C ALA A 180 -5.82 -16.40 3.35
N LYS A 181 -4.98 -15.38 3.13
CA LYS A 181 -3.87 -15.09 4.03
C LYS A 181 -4.34 -14.61 5.40
N LEU A 182 -5.50 -13.96 5.48
CA LEU A 182 -6.11 -13.57 6.73
C LEU A 182 -6.49 -14.78 7.58
N GLY A 183 -7.09 -15.82 6.95
CA GLY A 183 -7.40 -17.09 7.61
C GLY A 183 -6.15 -17.81 8.15
N GLU A 184 -5.06 -17.79 7.40
CA GLU A 184 -3.75 -18.33 7.85
C GLU A 184 -3.18 -17.58 9.07
N GLN A 185 -3.52 -16.31 9.23
CA GLN A 185 -3.03 -15.45 10.31
C GLN A 185 -3.81 -15.61 11.63
N LEU A 186 -4.93 -16.30 11.62
CA LEU A 186 -5.75 -16.52 12.82
C LEU A 186 -5.01 -17.41 13.84
N THR A 187 -4.95 -16.96 15.07
CA THR A 187 -4.20 -17.63 16.13
C THR A 187 -5.10 -18.38 17.11
N LYS A 188 -6.17 -17.75 17.56
CA LYS A 188 -7.09 -18.27 18.57
C LYS A 188 -8.35 -18.89 17.95
N TYR A 189 -8.95 -18.20 17.01
CA TYR A 189 -10.19 -18.64 16.35
C TYR A 189 -9.87 -19.19 14.96
N LYS A 190 -9.35 -20.43 14.90
CA LYS A 190 -8.92 -21.05 13.65
C LYS A 190 -10.09 -21.20 12.65
N CYS A 191 -10.01 -20.52 11.55
CA CYS A 191 -10.94 -20.61 10.43
C CYS A 191 -10.16 -20.32 9.14
N ALA A 192 -9.97 -21.34 8.31
CA ALA A 192 -9.27 -21.19 7.03
C ALA A 192 -10.29 -20.79 5.94
N LYS A 193 -9.85 -19.99 4.95
CA LYS A 193 -10.67 -19.78 3.76
C LYS A 193 -10.98 -21.13 3.13
N ALA A 194 -12.23 -21.36 2.76
CA ALA A 194 -12.62 -22.55 2.02
C ALA A 194 -11.90 -22.59 0.66
N VAL A 195 -11.33 -23.74 0.34
CA VAL A 195 -10.78 -24.02 -0.97
C VAL A 195 -11.90 -24.65 -1.77
N GLY A 196 -12.55 -23.86 -2.62
CA GLY A 196 -13.62 -24.30 -3.52
C GLY A 196 -13.77 -23.22 -4.57
N ASP A 197 -13.93 -23.63 -5.81
CA ASP A 197 -14.04 -22.68 -6.90
C ASP A 197 -15.52 -22.37 -7.15
N LEU A 198 -15.96 -21.20 -6.70
CA LEU A 198 -17.06 -20.55 -7.37
C LEU A 198 -16.55 -20.25 -8.80
N ASP A 199 -17.09 -20.94 -9.77
CA ASP A 199 -16.79 -20.62 -11.16
C ASP A 199 -17.44 -19.28 -11.53
N TYR A 200 -16.67 -18.20 -11.45
CA TYR A 200 -17.10 -16.84 -11.78
C TYR A 200 -17.39 -16.62 -13.27
N GLN A 201 -17.12 -17.59 -14.12
CA GLN A 201 -17.50 -17.55 -15.54
C GLN A 201 -18.98 -17.96 -15.76
N GLN A 202 -19.58 -18.61 -14.77
CA GLN A 202 -20.99 -19.00 -14.86
C GLN A 202 -21.91 -17.85 -14.46
N ILE A 203 -22.94 -17.61 -15.26
CA ILE A 203 -23.99 -16.65 -14.95
C ILE A 203 -24.90 -17.23 -13.85
N ARG A 204 -25.06 -16.48 -12.76
CA ARG A 204 -25.97 -16.79 -11.66
C ARG A 204 -26.87 -15.59 -11.36
N HIS A 205 -28.06 -15.84 -10.82
CA HIS A 205 -28.99 -14.84 -10.33
C HIS A 205 -29.57 -15.25 -8.97
N SER A 206 -30.40 -14.43 -8.36
CA SER A 206 -30.96 -14.65 -7.02
C SER A 206 -31.78 -15.96 -6.90
N GLY A 207 -32.31 -16.48 -7.99
CA GLY A 207 -33.06 -17.77 -8.04
C GLY A 207 -32.18 -18.98 -8.36
N THR A 208 -30.90 -18.80 -8.73
CA THR A 208 -30.01 -19.94 -9.05
C THR A 208 -29.74 -20.78 -7.80
N PRO A 209 -30.06 -22.08 -7.78
CA PRO A 209 -29.76 -22.97 -6.65
C PRO A 209 -28.23 -23.06 -6.46
N LEU A 210 -27.76 -22.80 -5.25
CA LEU A 210 -26.37 -22.99 -4.85
C LEU A 210 -26.17 -24.40 -4.30
N THR A 211 -25.03 -24.99 -4.59
CA THR A 211 -24.60 -26.26 -3.99
C THR A 211 -24.13 -26.05 -2.55
N ASP A 212 -24.08 -27.11 -1.75
CA ASP A 212 -23.58 -27.04 -0.37
C ASP A 212 -22.12 -26.53 -0.33
N ALA A 213 -21.29 -26.86 -1.33
CA ALA A 213 -19.92 -26.37 -1.46
C ALA A 213 -19.87 -24.87 -1.72
N GLU A 214 -20.72 -24.35 -2.63
CA GLU A 214 -20.83 -22.91 -2.90
C GLU A 214 -21.35 -22.14 -1.67
N ILE A 215 -22.36 -22.67 -0.98
CA ILE A 215 -22.87 -22.10 0.27
C ILE A 215 -21.77 -22.07 1.32
N HIS A 216 -21.04 -23.18 1.50
CA HIS A 216 -19.93 -23.27 2.44
C HIS A 216 -18.83 -22.26 2.12
N TYR A 217 -18.50 -22.08 0.84
CA TYR A 217 -17.54 -21.08 0.38
C TYR A 217 -17.97 -19.68 0.81
N CYS A 218 -19.18 -19.24 0.45
CA CYS A 218 -19.71 -17.92 0.77
C CYS A 218 -19.72 -17.63 2.28
N ILE A 219 -20.18 -18.59 3.09
CA ILE A 219 -20.27 -18.42 4.55
C ILE A 219 -18.90 -18.35 5.18
N ASN A 220 -17.96 -19.12 4.67
CA ASN A 220 -16.63 -19.20 5.26
C ASN A 220 -15.88 -17.87 5.14
N ASP A 221 -16.14 -17.10 4.10
CA ASP A 221 -15.51 -15.80 3.89
C ASP A 221 -15.87 -14.82 5.01
N ILE A 222 -17.14 -14.74 5.43
CA ILE A 222 -17.53 -13.91 6.58
C ILE A 222 -17.11 -14.50 7.93
N LYS A 223 -17.06 -15.85 8.09
CA LYS A 223 -16.55 -16.49 9.30
C LYS A 223 -15.10 -16.11 9.55
N VAL A 224 -14.24 -16.13 8.52
CA VAL A 224 -12.83 -15.68 8.62
C VAL A 224 -12.74 -14.22 9.09
N VAL A 225 -13.55 -13.32 8.52
CA VAL A 225 -13.58 -11.92 8.94
C VAL A 225 -14.03 -11.77 10.39
N MET A 226 -15.10 -12.46 10.81
CA MET A 226 -15.57 -12.40 12.20
C MET A 226 -14.52 -12.91 13.19
N CYS A 227 -13.85 -14.02 12.89
CA CYS A 227 -12.76 -14.56 13.72
C CYS A 227 -11.63 -13.53 13.85
N TYR A 228 -11.19 -12.94 12.74
CA TYR A 228 -10.16 -11.92 12.75
C TYR A 228 -10.55 -10.71 13.60
N ILE A 229 -11.75 -10.19 13.43
CA ILE A 229 -12.22 -9.04 14.19
C ILE A 229 -12.36 -9.37 15.67
N GLN A 230 -12.81 -10.59 16.03
CA GLN A 230 -12.87 -11.03 17.42
C GLN A 230 -11.47 -11.05 18.07
N GLU A 231 -10.45 -11.58 17.40
CA GLU A 231 -9.07 -11.50 17.88
C GLU A 231 -8.61 -10.06 18.07
N ARG A 232 -8.93 -9.16 17.13
CA ARG A 232 -8.62 -7.72 17.25
C ARG A 232 -9.36 -7.04 18.40
N ILE A 233 -10.62 -7.39 18.65
CA ILE A 233 -11.40 -6.89 19.81
C ILE A 233 -10.71 -7.26 21.12
N GLU A 234 -10.26 -8.51 21.26
CA GLU A 234 -9.59 -9.01 22.46
C GLU A 234 -8.23 -8.33 22.67
N GLU A 235 -7.39 -8.28 21.63
CA GLU A 235 -6.07 -7.65 21.70
C GLU A 235 -6.15 -6.14 21.97
N SER A 236 -7.09 -5.46 21.31
CA SER A 236 -7.28 -4.01 21.48
C SER A 236 -8.07 -3.65 22.73
N LYS A 237 -8.63 -4.63 23.45
CA LYS A 237 -9.52 -4.44 24.60
C LYS A 237 -10.82 -3.70 24.25
N GLY A 238 -11.34 -3.94 23.05
CA GLY A 238 -12.61 -3.43 22.56
C GLY A 238 -12.57 -2.89 21.15
N ILE A 239 -13.70 -3.01 20.44
CA ILE A 239 -13.86 -2.63 19.03
C ILE A 239 -13.55 -1.15 18.76
N ILE A 240 -13.81 -0.26 19.73
CA ILE A 240 -13.52 1.19 19.66
C ILE A 240 -12.01 1.48 19.59
N HIS A 241 -11.18 0.54 20.01
CA HIS A 241 -9.73 0.67 20.02
C HIS A 241 -9.04 0.05 18.82
N ILE A 242 -9.81 -0.63 17.94
CA ILE A 242 -9.31 -1.14 16.67
C ILE A 242 -9.13 0.04 15.72
N PRO A 243 -7.92 0.29 15.19
CA PRO A 243 -7.72 1.31 14.17
C PRO A 243 -8.51 1.00 12.90
N ILE A 244 -8.75 2.02 12.07
CA ILE A 244 -9.46 1.83 10.79
C ILE A 244 -8.54 1.20 9.74
N THR A 245 -7.24 1.45 9.83
CA THR A 245 -6.24 0.93 8.88
C THR A 245 -5.08 0.30 9.62
N LYS A 246 -4.32 -0.56 8.92
CA LYS A 246 -3.13 -1.22 9.44
C LYS A 246 -2.09 -0.25 10.01
N THR A 247 -1.81 0.85 9.29
CA THR A 247 -0.89 1.89 9.75
C THR A 247 -1.36 2.57 11.03
N GLY A 248 -2.64 2.48 11.36
CA GLY A 248 -3.20 3.00 12.60
C GLY A 248 -2.66 2.31 13.86
N PHE A 249 -2.31 1.01 13.79
CA PHE A 249 -1.67 0.30 14.91
C PHE A 249 -0.30 0.88 15.23
N VAL A 250 0.53 1.08 14.21
CA VAL A 250 1.87 1.67 14.36
C VAL A 250 1.78 3.10 14.85
N ARG A 251 0.85 3.87 14.29
CA ARG A 251 0.59 5.25 14.73
C ARG A 251 0.18 5.31 16.20
N LYS A 252 -0.69 4.40 16.64
CA LYS A 252 -1.09 4.29 18.05
C LYS A 252 0.09 3.94 18.95
N TYR A 253 0.90 2.94 18.53
CA TYR A 253 2.09 2.50 19.24
C TYR A 253 3.12 3.64 19.38
N CYS A 254 3.59 4.22 18.29
CA CYS A 254 4.59 5.29 18.31
C CYS A 254 4.09 6.54 19.05
N ARG A 255 2.82 6.92 18.84
CA ARG A 255 2.21 8.05 19.56
C ARG A 255 2.22 7.84 21.06
N ALA A 256 1.88 6.64 21.53
CA ALA A 256 1.89 6.33 22.95
C ALA A 256 3.31 6.43 23.55
N HIS A 257 4.34 6.02 22.82
CA HIS A 257 5.73 6.11 23.27
C HIS A 257 6.31 7.53 23.19
N CYS A 258 5.83 8.35 22.25
CA CYS A 258 6.30 9.72 22.09
C CYS A 258 5.63 10.69 23.07
N LEU A 259 4.29 10.63 23.16
CA LEU A 259 3.50 11.61 23.91
C LEU A 259 3.27 11.23 25.37
N ARG A 260 3.73 10.06 25.81
CA ARG A 260 3.57 9.57 27.19
C ARG A 260 4.87 8.97 27.70
N GLU A 261 5.09 9.13 28.99
CA GLU A 261 6.26 8.59 29.69
C GLU A 261 5.87 7.98 31.04
N LYS A 262 6.79 7.28 31.69
CA LYS A 262 6.63 6.79 33.06
C LYS A 262 7.16 7.82 34.05
N SER A 263 6.33 8.28 34.95
CA SER A 263 6.77 9.07 36.09
C SER A 263 7.65 8.26 37.04
N GLY A 264 8.37 8.91 37.92
CA GLY A 264 9.16 8.23 38.96
C GLY A 264 8.35 7.30 39.86
N ALA A 265 7.02 7.50 39.97
CA ALA A 265 6.07 6.61 40.65
C ALA A 265 5.50 5.52 39.75
N GLY A 266 6.02 5.31 38.54
CA GLY A 266 5.60 4.28 37.56
C GLY A 266 4.26 4.57 36.85
N LYS A 267 3.60 5.70 37.13
CA LYS A 267 2.36 6.11 36.44
C LYS A 267 2.67 6.63 35.05
N THR A 268 1.78 6.36 34.10
CA THR A 268 1.87 6.92 32.75
C THR A 268 1.35 8.36 32.75
N VAL A 269 2.21 9.28 32.39
CA VAL A 269 1.94 10.74 32.35
C VAL A 269 2.24 11.29 30.93
N PRO A 270 1.74 12.49 30.60
CA PRO A 270 2.14 13.16 29.34
C PRO A 270 3.64 13.47 29.34
N ASN A 271 4.28 13.23 28.19
CA ASN A 271 5.65 13.69 27.92
C ASN A 271 5.58 15.12 27.39
N TRP A 272 5.65 16.07 28.29
CA TRP A 272 5.51 17.50 27.97
C TRP A 272 6.66 18.03 27.11
N ASP A 273 7.87 17.52 27.28
CA ASP A 273 9.02 17.93 26.47
C ASP A 273 8.78 17.59 24.99
N TYR A 274 8.24 16.38 24.71
CA TYR A 274 7.87 16.01 23.35
C TYR A 274 6.69 16.82 22.80
N VAL A 275 5.68 17.07 23.63
CA VAL A 275 4.51 17.89 23.23
C VAL A 275 4.94 19.31 22.90
N ASN A 276 5.79 19.93 23.72
CA ASN A 276 6.29 21.30 23.52
C ASN A 276 7.16 21.36 22.23
N LEU A 277 8.07 20.40 22.04
CA LEU A 277 8.85 20.29 20.80
C LEU A 277 7.93 20.25 19.57
N MET A 278 6.87 19.44 19.61
CA MET A 278 5.91 19.38 18.47
C MET A 278 5.20 20.72 18.27
N GLN A 279 4.92 21.50 19.31
CA GLN A 279 4.33 22.83 19.15
C GLN A 279 5.32 23.85 18.56
N GLU A 280 6.62 23.66 18.74
CA GLU A 280 7.66 24.50 18.14
C GLU A 280 7.91 24.14 16.67
N LEU A 281 7.77 22.85 16.30
CA LEU A 281 7.98 22.36 14.94
C LEU A 281 6.74 22.61 14.07
N GLN A 282 6.61 23.80 13.52
CA GLN A 282 5.47 24.20 12.68
C GLN A 282 5.89 24.42 11.22
N ILE A 283 4.98 24.17 10.30
CA ILE A 283 5.07 24.59 8.91
C ILE A 283 4.56 26.04 8.86
N THR A 284 5.38 26.96 8.39
CA THR A 284 5.14 28.41 8.53
C THR A 284 4.03 28.96 7.62
N GLY A 285 3.67 28.21 6.56
CA GLY A 285 2.58 28.62 5.66
C GLY A 285 2.42 27.68 4.47
N MET A 286 1.44 28.01 3.64
CA MET A 286 1.08 27.20 2.48
C MET A 286 2.21 27.15 1.44
N ASN A 287 3.00 28.18 1.32
CA ASN A 287 4.13 28.19 0.38
C ASN A 287 5.19 27.16 0.76
N GLU A 288 5.63 27.14 2.03
CA GLU A 288 6.52 26.10 2.56
C GLU A 288 5.91 24.71 2.35
N PHE A 289 4.63 24.54 2.70
CA PHE A 289 3.94 23.26 2.57
C PHE A 289 3.92 22.75 1.11
N ASN A 290 3.62 23.63 0.16
CA ASN A 290 3.60 23.29 -1.28
C ASN A 290 5.02 22.90 -1.78
N MET A 291 6.06 23.60 -1.33
CA MET A 291 7.43 23.23 -1.65
C MET A 291 7.80 21.85 -1.06
N LEU A 292 7.42 21.58 0.18
CA LEU A 292 7.62 20.28 0.81
C LEU A 292 6.92 19.16 0.04
N GLN A 293 5.70 19.39 -0.47
CA GLN A 293 4.99 18.40 -1.30
C GLN A 293 5.68 18.16 -2.64
N ARG A 294 6.18 19.20 -3.30
CA ARG A 294 6.94 19.08 -4.56
C ARG A 294 8.27 18.34 -4.35
N ALA A 295 8.97 18.64 -3.25
CA ALA A 295 10.25 18.01 -2.92
C ALA A 295 10.12 16.53 -2.53
N PHE A 296 8.93 16.07 -2.10
CA PHE A 296 8.73 14.68 -1.75
C PHE A 296 8.93 13.78 -2.96
N ALA A 297 9.85 12.83 -2.86
CA ALA A 297 10.04 11.75 -3.82
C ALA A 297 10.18 10.42 -3.06
N GLY A 298 9.58 9.36 -3.57
CA GLY A 298 9.64 8.02 -2.99
C GLY A 298 11.00 7.34 -3.15
N GLY A 299 11.03 6.03 -2.95
CA GLY A 299 12.17 5.19 -3.26
C GLY A 299 12.49 5.19 -4.75
N PHE A 300 13.74 4.91 -5.08
CA PHE A 300 14.21 4.87 -6.46
C PHE A 300 14.15 3.43 -6.99
N THR A 301 13.59 3.26 -8.17
CA THR A 301 13.55 1.97 -8.89
C THR A 301 13.84 2.25 -10.34
N HIS A 302 14.88 1.62 -10.87
CA HIS A 302 15.28 1.81 -12.27
C HIS A 302 16.17 0.68 -12.75
N ALA A 303 16.38 0.60 -14.08
CA ALA A 303 17.28 -0.33 -14.74
C ALA A 303 18.32 0.46 -15.53
N ASN A 304 19.56 -0.04 -15.53
CA ASN A 304 20.60 0.47 -16.41
C ASN A 304 20.17 0.23 -17.87
N ALA A 305 20.15 1.32 -18.65
CA ALA A 305 19.73 1.24 -20.05
C ALA A 305 20.64 0.35 -20.90
N GLU A 306 21.93 0.30 -20.60
CA GLU A 306 22.93 -0.50 -21.33
C GLU A 306 22.64 -2.02 -21.23
N HIS A 307 22.11 -2.46 -20.08
CA HIS A 307 21.80 -3.87 -19.82
C HIS A 307 20.32 -4.22 -19.98
N THR A 308 19.51 -3.29 -20.48
CA THR A 308 18.08 -3.51 -20.69
C THR A 308 17.86 -4.44 -21.89
N ASP A 309 16.96 -5.42 -21.73
CA ASP A 309 16.59 -6.48 -22.72
C ASP A 309 17.74 -7.46 -23.04
N GLU A 310 18.71 -7.59 -22.16
CA GLU A 310 19.79 -8.56 -22.23
C GLU A 310 19.71 -9.59 -21.11
N ILE A 311 20.08 -10.83 -21.38
CA ILE A 311 20.19 -11.86 -20.35
C ILE A 311 21.57 -11.75 -19.72
N MET A 312 21.60 -11.30 -18.47
CA MET A 312 22.80 -11.19 -17.66
C MET A 312 23.00 -12.46 -16.83
N TYR A 313 24.23 -12.87 -16.63
CA TYR A 313 24.58 -14.09 -15.89
C TYR A 313 25.38 -13.75 -14.64
N ASN A 314 25.20 -14.57 -13.58
CA ASN A 314 25.91 -14.44 -12.30
C ASN A 314 25.78 -13.04 -11.69
N VAL A 315 24.52 -12.58 -11.56
CA VAL A 315 24.18 -11.27 -11.05
C VAL A 315 24.03 -11.32 -9.53
N ASP A 316 24.86 -10.56 -8.85
CA ASP A 316 24.87 -10.48 -7.40
C ASP A 316 23.81 -9.50 -6.88
N SER A 317 23.09 -9.92 -5.84
CA SER A 317 22.04 -9.15 -5.17
C SER A 317 22.50 -8.68 -3.81
N TYR A 318 22.45 -7.37 -3.59
CA TYR A 318 22.67 -6.74 -2.29
C TYR A 318 21.46 -5.94 -1.88
N ASP A 319 21.08 -6.02 -0.60
CA ASP A 319 19.92 -5.33 -0.02
C ASP A 319 20.27 -4.65 1.29
N PHE A 320 19.65 -3.50 1.57
CA PHE A 320 19.85 -2.84 2.86
C PHE A 320 19.03 -3.51 3.96
N THR A 321 19.67 -3.85 5.05
CA THR A 321 18.97 -4.31 6.24
C THR A 321 18.10 -3.19 6.84
N SER A 322 16.85 -3.07 6.41
CA SER A 322 15.87 -2.05 6.88
C SER A 322 16.32 -0.60 6.63
N SER A 323 16.41 -0.20 5.37
CA SER A 323 16.90 1.10 4.90
C SER A 323 16.25 2.31 5.57
N TYR A 324 14.91 2.44 5.54
CA TYR A 324 14.21 3.58 6.13
C TYR A 324 14.38 3.68 7.66
N PRO A 325 14.22 2.61 8.47
CA PRO A 325 14.52 2.65 9.89
C PRO A 325 15.97 3.08 10.19
N TYR A 326 16.93 2.62 9.40
CA TYR A 326 18.33 3.02 9.55
C TYR A 326 18.50 4.54 9.43
N VAL A 327 18.03 5.13 8.33
CA VAL A 327 18.22 6.57 8.13
C VAL A 327 17.47 7.39 9.18
N MET A 328 16.31 6.92 9.67
CA MET A 328 15.56 7.59 10.75
C MET A 328 16.35 7.66 12.07
N ILE A 329 17.28 6.74 12.28
CA ILE A 329 18.11 6.71 13.49
C ILE A 329 19.45 7.43 13.27
N ALA A 330 20.11 7.16 12.15
CA ALA A 330 21.49 7.52 11.90
C ALA A 330 21.69 8.94 11.35
N GLU A 331 20.65 9.55 10.79
CA GLU A 331 20.76 10.85 10.10
C GLU A 331 20.09 11.97 10.90
N LYS A 332 20.40 13.21 10.51
CA LYS A 332 19.83 14.41 11.14
C LYS A 332 18.75 15.04 10.27
N TYR A 333 17.72 15.58 10.90
CA TYR A 333 16.45 15.99 10.30
C TYR A 333 16.13 17.46 10.57
N PRO A 334 15.14 18.06 9.86
CA PRO A 334 14.57 19.35 10.18
C PRO A 334 14.04 19.40 11.63
N MET A 335 14.70 20.15 12.49
CA MET A 335 14.37 20.28 13.92
C MET A 335 14.16 21.74 14.32
N SER A 336 13.55 22.52 13.44
CA SER A 336 13.05 23.87 13.67
C SER A 336 11.94 24.19 12.65
N GLN A 337 11.28 25.32 12.82
CA GLN A 337 10.49 25.92 11.75
C GLN A 337 11.38 26.23 10.55
N GLY A 338 10.80 26.20 9.34
CA GLY A 338 11.46 26.60 8.11
C GLY A 338 11.68 28.11 8.06
N VAL A 339 12.91 28.53 7.77
CA VAL A 339 13.24 29.94 7.54
C VAL A 339 13.43 30.17 6.05
N ALA A 340 12.59 31.01 5.45
CA ALA A 340 12.70 31.41 4.05
C ALA A 340 13.96 32.24 3.86
N ILE A 341 14.79 31.88 2.88
CA ILE A 341 16.07 32.55 2.57
C ILE A 341 16.15 32.81 1.06
N THR A 342 16.47 34.04 0.71
CA THR A 342 16.88 34.39 -0.65
C THR A 342 18.40 34.20 -0.78
N VAL A 343 18.81 33.29 -1.63
CA VAL A 343 20.24 33.00 -1.90
C VAL A 343 20.83 34.10 -2.74
N LYS A 344 21.93 34.73 -2.26
CA LYS A 344 22.60 35.88 -2.92
C LYS A 344 23.88 35.48 -3.65
N SER A 345 24.49 34.38 -3.29
CA SER A 345 25.72 33.87 -3.94
C SER A 345 25.83 32.35 -3.86
N MET A 346 26.69 31.79 -4.69
CA MET A 346 26.99 30.36 -4.70
C MET A 346 27.71 29.91 -3.42
N GLU A 347 28.54 30.76 -2.83
CA GLU A 347 29.22 30.50 -1.55
C GLU A 347 28.18 30.39 -0.42
N GLN A 348 27.23 31.32 -0.38
CA GLN A 348 26.12 31.27 0.58
C GLN A 348 25.29 30.00 0.39
N PHE A 349 24.95 29.62 -0.85
CA PHE A 349 24.22 28.38 -1.12
C PHE A 349 24.97 27.16 -0.58
N LYS A 350 26.26 26.99 -0.93
CA LYS A 350 27.10 25.91 -0.46
C LYS A 350 27.20 25.86 1.06
N PHE A 351 27.32 27.00 1.71
CA PHE A 351 27.31 27.10 3.18
C PHE A 351 25.98 26.60 3.77
N LEU A 352 24.84 27.08 3.25
CA LEU A 352 23.52 26.72 3.76
C LEU A 352 23.25 25.21 3.66
N ILE A 353 23.47 24.60 2.50
CA ILE A 353 23.23 23.17 2.29
C ILE A 353 24.19 22.27 3.08
N SER A 354 25.36 22.77 3.47
CA SER A 354 26.30 22.04 4.32
C SER A 354 25.86 22.02 5.79
N LYS A 355 25.27 23.10 6.28
CA LYS A 355 24.98 23.32 7.69
C LYS A 355 23.54 23.01 8.09
N TYR A 356 22.57 23.19 7.18
CA TYR A 356 21.14 23.08 7.45
C TYR A 356 20.52 21.94 6.62
N CYS A 357 19.34 21.48 7.03
CA CYS A 357 18.45 20.77 6.14
C CYS A 357 17.76 21.82 5.27
N CYS A 358 17.80 21.66 3.95
CA CYS A 358 17.29 22.65 3.03
C CYS A 358 16.30 22.03 2.04
N VAL A 359 15.24 22.78 1.72
CA VAL A 359 14.32 22.48 0.60
C VAL A 359 14.27 23.72 -0.27
N PHE A 360 14.48 23.57 -1.58
CA PHE A 360 14.59 24.71 -2.48
C PHE A 360 14.19 24.37 -3.91
N ASP A 361 13.72 25.39 -4.61
CA ASP A 361 13.52 25.37 -6.04
C ASP A 361 14.87 25.59 -6.73
N ILE A 362 15.14 24.80 -7.76
CA ILE A 362 16.38 24.91 -8.55
C ILE A 362 16.07 24.78 -10.03
N GLU A 363 16.74 25.59 -10.83
CA GLU A 363 16.68 25.59 -12.29
C GLU A 363 18.08 25.26 -12.83
N PHE A 364 18.12 24.33 -13.78
CA PHE A 364 19.33 23.98 -14.54
C PHE A 364 19.15 24.31 -16.01
N THR A 365 20.19 24.89 -16.62
CA THR A 365 20.26 25.15 -18.05
C THR A 365 21.30 24.23 -18.68
N ASN A 366 20.97 23.64 -19.83
CA ASN A 366 21.79 22.68 -20.55
C ASN A 366 22.37 21.60 -19.63
N ILE A 367 21.45 20.84 -19.03
CA ILE A 367 21.79 19.73 -18.12
C ILE A 367 21.97 18.43 -18.90
N PHE A 368 23.03 17.68 -18.57
CA PHE A 368 23.35 16.39 -19.17
C PHE A 368 23.75 15.37 -18.10
N ALA A 369 23.29 14.13 -18.23
CA ALA A 369 23.79 13.05 -17.42
C ALA A 369 25.30 12.80 -17.69
N SER A 370 26.08 12.71 -16.63
CA SER A 370 27.53 12.43 -16.72
C SER A 370 27.81 10.95 -16.95
N GLU A 371 26.90 10.11 -16.45
CA GLU A 371 26.99 8.64 -16.48
C GLU A 371 25.71 8.09 -17.10
N THR A 372 25.83 6.93 -17.72
CA THR A 372 24.70 6.25 -18.40
C THR A 372 23.97 5.27 -17.50
N GLN A 373 24.56 4.90 -16.36
CA GLN A 373 24.06 3.85 -15.48
C GLN A 373 22.67 4.15 -14.94
N ASP A 374 22.47 5.37 -14.42
CA ASP A 374 21.17 5.78 -13.91
C ASP A 374 21.01 7.30 -13.83
N ASN A 375 19.76 7.74 -13.79
CA ASN A 375 19.38 9.13 -13.86
C ASN A 375 18.49 9.49 -12.65
N PRO A 376 19.03 10.17 -11.61
CA PRO A 376 18.29 10.54 -10.41
C PRO A 376 17.05 11.41 -10.62
N ILE A 377 17.07 12.34 -11.59
CA ILE A 377 16.01 13.32 -11.77
C ILE A 377 14.80 12.69 -12.45
N SER A 378 13.66 12.68 -11.76
CA SER A 378 12.38 12.26 -12.37
C SER A 378 11.77 13.38 -13.20
N ALA A 379 11.43 13.09 -14.45
CA ALA A 379 10.76 14.03 -15.35
C ALA A 379 9.41 14.51 -14.81
N SER A 380 8.69 13.68 -14.08
CA SER A 380 7.40 14.02 -13.46
C SER A 380 7.52 15.00 -12.27
N LYS A 381 8.73 15.20 -11.73
CA LYS A 381 9.00 16.15 -10.65
C LYS A 381 9.44 17.52 -11.16
N CYS A 382 9.77 17.64 -12.44
CA CYS A 382 10.11 18.89 -13.05
C CYS A 382 8.83 19.70 -13.40
N PHE A 383 8.69 20.89 -12.82
CA PHE A 383 7.60 21.79 -13.15
C PHE A 383 7.92 22.70 -14.36
N VAL A 384 9.19 22.75 -14.79
CA VAL A 384 9.63 23.27 -16.09
C VAL A 384 10.44 22.19 -16.78
N LYS A 385 10.18 21.97 -18.08
CA LYS A 385 10.93 21.05 -18.96
C LYS A 385 10.97 21.61 -20.37
N GLU A 386 12.16 21.90 -20.87
CA GLU A 386 12.38 22.35 -22.24
C GLU A 386 13.32 21.36 -22.95
N ASN A 387 12.86 20.81 -24.07
CA ASN A 387 13.56 19.84 -24.89
C ASN A 387 14.18 18.66 -24.08
N PRO A 388 13.40 17.94 -23.25
CA PRO A 388 13.93 16.86 -22.45
C PRO A 388 14.22 15.61 -23.27
N CYS A 389 15.36 14.96 -23.03
CA CYS A 389 15.65 13.59 -23.38
C CYS A 389 15.41 12.73 -22.13
N GLU A 390 14.53 11.73 -22.22
CA GLU A 390 14.13 10.92 -21.06
C GLU A 390 14.45 9.44 -21.24
N ASN A 391 15.06 8.85 -20.21
CA ASN A 391 15.22 7.42 -20.03
C ASN A 391 14.14 6.90 -19.09
N ASN A 392 13.08 6.28 -19.65
CA ASN A 392 11.98 5.71 -18.89
C ASN A 392 11.43 6.64 -17.77
N GLY A 393 11.15 7.90 -18.13
CA GLY A 393 10.65 8.93 -17.21
C GLY A 393 11.70 9.59 -16.33
N ARG A 394 12.99 9.42 -16.63
CA ARG A 394 14.13 10.09 -15.99
C ARG A 394 14.83 11.00 -16.98
N ILE A 395 15.24 12.16 -16.52
CA ILE A 395 15.97 13.15 -17.36
C ILE A 395 17.37 12.64 -17.63
N VAL A 396 17.72 12.50 -18.90
CA VAL A 396 19.09 12.26 -19.39
C VAL A 396 19.74 13.59 -19.75
N ALA A 397 19.02 14.42 -20.50
CA ALA A 397 19.44 15.74 -20.91
C ALA A 397 18.23 16.65 -21.08
N ALA A 398 18.44 17.96 -20.91
CA ALA A 398 17.42 18.95 -21.24
C ALA A 398 18.08 20.33 -21.45
N ALA A 399 17.47 21.15 -22.32
CA ALA A 399 17.87 22.55 -22.46
C ALA A 399 17.58 23.32 -21.17
N LYS A 400 16.47 23.01 -20.50
CA LYS A 400 16.11 23.63 -19.22
C LYS A 400 15.20 22.72 -18.41
N ILE A 401 15.45 22.64 -17.10
CA ILE A 401 14.54 22.04 -16.14
C ILE A 401 14.45 22.87 -14.86
N ALA A 402 13.32 22.84 -14.19
CA ALA A 402 13.17 23.36 -12.84
C ALA A 402 12.38 22.37 -11.96
N LEU A 403 12.84 22.19 -10.73
CA LEU A 403 12.24 21.26 -9.77
C LEU A 403 12.52 21.71 -8.32
N THR A 404 11.74 21.18 -7.39
CA THR A 404 11.96 21.38 -5.94
C THR A 404 12.65 20.15 -5.36
N ILE A 405 13.78 20.34 -4.66
CA ILE A 405 14.60 19.26 -4.09
C ILE A 405 15.09 19.58 -2.68
N THR A 406 15.62 18.56 -2.01
CA THR A 406 16.38 18.71 -0.77
C THR A 406 17.87 18.92 -1.04
N ASP A 407 18.60 19.42 -0.02
CA ASP A 407 20.08 19.45 -0.06
C ASP A 407 20.70 18.05 -0.27
N VAL A 408 20.01 17.01 0.21
CA VAL A 408 20.45 15.62 0.04
C VAL A 408 20.30 15.18 -1.43
N ASP A 409 19.17 15.50 -2.08
CA ASP A 409 18.97 15.19 -3.50
C ASP A 409 19.92 15.99 -4.41
N PHE A 410 20.20 17.25 -4.08
CA PHE A 410 21.20 18.04 -4.80
C PHE A 410 22.58 17.39 -4.77
N ASN A 411 22.96 16.83 -3.61
CA ASN A 411 24.23 16.11 -3.47
C ASN A 411 24.29 14.82 -4.31
N ILE A 412 23.15 14.18 -4.60
CA ILE A 412 23.09 13.08 -5.57
C ILE A 412 23.26 13.63 -6.99
N ILE A 413 22.42 14.62 -7.36
CA ILE A 413 22.37 15.19 -8.72
C ILE A 413 23.75 15.64 -9.20
N LYS A 414 24.53 16.34 -8.37
CA LYS A 414 25.86 16.83 -8.75
C LYS A 414 26.87 15.74 -9.10
N ASN A 415 26.65 14.50 -8.68
CA ASN A 415 27.53 13.37 -9.00
C ASN A 415 27.14 12.67 -10.31
N PHE A 416 25.90 12.89 -10.78
CA PHE A 416 25.33 12.21 -11.96
C PHE A 416 25.05 13.15 -13.13
N TYR A 417 25.17 14.47 -12.95
CA TYR A 417 24.90 15.44 -14.00
C TYR A 417 25.95 16.53 -14.06
N THR A 418 26.12 17.08 -15.27
CA THR A 418 26.79 18.34 -15.57
C THR A 418 25.77 19.33 -16.11
N TRP A 419 25.99 20.63 -15.94
CA TRP A 419 25.14 21.70 -16.44
C TRP A 419 25.93 22.95 -16.76
N GLU A 420 25.43 23.76 -17.67
CA GLU A 420 26.06 25.03 -18.04
C GLU A 420 25.88 26.07 -16.93
N SER A 421 24.64 26.23 -16.46
CA SER A 421 24.32 27.15 -15.38
C SER A 421 23.21 26.62 -14.49
N MET A 422 23.17 27.09 -13.24
CA MET A 422 22.07 26.81 -12.32
C MET A 422 21.63 28.07 -11.58
N ARG A 423 20.33 28.13 -11.24
CA ARG A 423 19.74 29.20 -10.44
C ARG A 423 18.95 28.59 -9.30
N VAL A 424 19.26 29.03 -8.07
CA VAL A 424 18.49 28.68 -6.89
C VAL A 424 17.35 29.67 -6.72
N GLY A 425 16.14 29.18 -6.62
CA GLY A 425 14.95 29.98 -6.39
C GLY A 425 14.64 30.15 -4.91
N GLU A 426 13.40 29.93 -4.55
CA GLU A 426 12.96 29.98 -3.15
C GLU A 426 13.58 28.83 -2.34
N MET A 427 13.95 29.13 -1.09
CA MET A 427 14.65 28.17 -0.21
C MET A 427 14.15 28.29 1.22
N TYR A 428 13.88 27.16 1.84
CA TYR A 428 13.63 27.03 3.28
C TYR A 428 14.77 26.24 3.94
N CYS A 429 15.30 26.78 5.03
CA CYS A 429 16.36 26.19 5.83
C CYS A 429 15.85 25.82 7.23
N TYR A 430 16.24 24.65 7.72
CA TYR A 430 15.90 24.11 9.04
C TYR A 430 17.14 23.76 9.82
N LYS A 431 17.15 23.95 11.13
CA LYS A 431 18.20 23.40 12.00
C LYS A 431 18.27 21.88 11.84
N LYS A 432 19.48 21.36 11.85
CA LYS A 432 19.79 19.95 11.58
C LYS A 432 20.13 19.20 12.87
N GLU A 433 19.24 18.30 13.33
CA GLU A 433 19.42 17.52 14.55
C GLU A 433 18.81 16.12 14.41
N TYR A 434 19.17 15.18 15.30
CA TYR A 434 18.55 13.85 15.33
C TYR A 434 17.05 13.92 15.64
N LEU A 435 16.31 12.92 15.18
CA LEU A 435 14.90 12.74 15.57
C LEU A 435 14.78 12.59 17.09
N PRO A 436 13.64 12.94 17.69
CA PRO A 436 13.47 12.86 19.14
C PRO A 436 13.67 11.44 19.70
N THR A 437 14.38 11.32 20.81
CA THR A 437 14.73 10.04 21.46
C THR A 437 13.55 9.07 21.65
N PRO A 438 12.34 9.52 22.12
CA PRO A 438 11.21 8.59 22.27
C PRO A 438 10.77 7.95 20.94
N PHE A 439 10.85 8.69 19.83
CA PHE A 439 10.52 8.17 18.51
C PHE A 439 11.57 7.18 18.01
N VAL A 440 12.87 7.54 18.12
CA VAL A 440 13.99 6.65 17.78
C VAL A 440 13.92 5.34 18.58
N LYS A 441 13.65 5.43 19.89
CA LYS A 441 13.48 4.27 20.76
C LYS A 441 12.33 3.36 20.30
N SER A 442 11.21 3.93 19.85
CA SER A 442 10.08 3.16 19.32
C SER A 442 10.47 2.36 18.09
N ILE A 443 11.23 2.96 17.17
CA ILE A 443 11.69 2.30 15.94
C ILE A 443 12.66 1.16 16.27
N LEU A 444 13.63 1.40 17.16
CA LEU A 444 14.60 0.39 17.58
C LEU A 444 13.94 -0.81 18.26
N HIS A 445 12.93 -0.60 19.11
CA HIS A 445 12.18 -1.69 19.73
C HIS A 445 11.40 -2.52 18.69
N LEU A 446 10.81 -1.87 17.68
CA LEU A 446 10.16 -2.59 16.59
C LEU A 446 11.17 -3.41 15.77
N TYR A 447 12.37 -2.86 15.53
CA TYR A 447 13.43 -3.56 14.83
C TYR A 447 13.94 -4.78 15.60
N GLU A 448 14.19 -4.61 16.89
CA GLU A 448 14.59 -5.69 17.80
C GLU A 448 13.54 -6.81 17.84
N THR A 449 12.26 -6.44 18.02
CA THR A 449 11.14 -7.39 18.06
C THR A 449 11.05 -8.18 16.75
N LYS A 450 11.05 -7.51 15.61
CA LYS A 450 11.06 -8.15 14.28
C LYS A 450 12.22 -9.13 14.14
N THR A 451 13.43 -8.75 14.58
CA THR A 451 14.64 -9.56 14.38
C THR A 451 14.61 -10.81 15.27
N LYS A 452 14.19 -10.66 16.53
CA LYS A 452 14.06 -11.79 17.49
C LYS A 452 13.00 -12.81 17.08
N LEU A 453 11.93 -12.37 16.42
CA LEU A 453 10.86 -13.25 15.93
C LEU A 453 11.20 -13.98 14.62
N LYS A 454 12.25 -13.53 13.90
CA LYS A 454 12.60 -14.11 12.60
C LYS A 454 13.05 -15.57 12.72
N GLY A 455 12.28 -16.50 12.13
CA GLY A 455 12.56 -17.94 12.10
C GLY A 455 12.23 -18.66 13.40
N VAL A 456 11.43 -18.07 14.28
CA VAL A 456 10.87 -18.73 15.46
C VAL A 456 9.63 -19.50 15.03
N GLU A 457 9.64 -20.83 15.25
CA GLU A 457 8.53 -21.71 14.90
C GLU A 457 7.24 -21.30 15.64
N GLY A 458 6.13 -21.26 14.91
CA GLY A 458 4.82 -20.84 15.43
C GLY A 458 4.68 -19.32 15.71
N LYS A 459 5.68 -18.50 15.32
CA LYS A 459 5.68 -17.04 15.48
C LYS A 459 5.74 -16.28 14.14
N GLU A 460 5.42 -16.96 13.05
CA GLU A 460 5.47 -16.40 11.69
C GLU A 460 4.55 -15.18 11.57
N VAL A 461 3.37 -15.25 12.19
CA VAL A 461 2.38 -14.15 12.17
C VAL A 461 2.90 -12.93 12.92
N GLU A 462 3.41 -13.11 14.14
CA GLU A 462 3.97 -12.02 14.95
C GLU A 462 5.20 -11.40 14.26
N TYR A 463 6.03 -12.23 13.60
CA TYR A 463 7.16 -11.74 12.81
C TYR A 463 6.69 -10.84 11.65
N LEU A 464 5.71 -11.31 10.87
CA LEU A 464 5.17 -10.53 9.74
C LEU A 464 4.55 -9.22 10.23
N ASN A 465 3.75 -9.26 11.29
CA ASN A 465 3.17 -8.06 11.88
C ASN A 465 4.25 -7.06 12.34
N SER A 466 5.30 -7.54 13.02
CA SER A 466 6.40 -6.69 13.48
C SER A 466 7.20 -6.09 12.32
N LYS A 467 7.44 -6.87 11.25
CA LYS A 467 8.08 -6.39 10.02
C LYS A 467 7.27 -5.28 9.37
N GLU A 468 5.97 -5.45 9.29
CA GLU A 468 5.08 -4.47 8.67
C GLU A 468 4.89 -3.22 9.53
N MET A 469 4.84 -3.36 10.87
CA MET A 469 4.84 -2.22 11.78
C MET A 469 6.10 -1.37 11.58
N LEU A 470 7.26 -1.99 11.51
CA LEU A 470 8.53 -1.30 11.29
C LEU A 470 8.54 -0.54 9.94
N ASN A 471 8.12 -1.21 8.87
CA ASN A 471 8.06 -0.59 7.53
C ASN A 471 7.04 0.56 7.46
N SER A 472 5.96 0.48 8.23
CA SER A 472 4.93 1.52 8.30
C SER A 472 5.37 2.78 9.06
N CYS A 473 6.44 2.72 9.87
CA CYS A 473 6.95 3.89 10.60
C CYS A 473 7.29 5.04 9.66
N TYR A 474 7.94 4.75 8.54
CA TYR A 474 8.22 5.75 7.51
C TYR A 474 6.91 6.25 6.87
N GLY A 475 6.05 5.36 6.38
CA GLY A 475 4.84 5.74 5.65
C GLY A 475 3.91 6.69 6.42
N MET A 476 3.84 6.58 7.75
CA MET A 476 3.04 7.51 8.54
C MET A 476 3.67 8.91 8.65
N SER A 477 5.00 9.07 8.48
CA SER A 477 5.68 10.36 8.53
C SER A 477 5.42 11.23 7.29
N VAL A 478 5.11 10.61 6.15
CA VAL A 478 4.75 11.29 4.88
C VAL A 478 3.24 11.39 4.64
N THR A 479 2.42 11.10 5.66
CA THR A 479 0.98 11.29 5.52
C THR A 479 0.69 12.77 5.29
N ASN A 480 0.13 13.11 4.12
CA ASN A 480 -0.25 14.48 3.79
C ASN A 480 -1.29 15.01 4.80
N PRO A 481 -0.99 16.06 5.58
CA PRO A 481 -1.95 16.64 6.52
C PRO A 481 -3.07 17.42 5.83
N LEU A 482 -2.85 17.88 4.60
CA LEU A 482 -3.80 18.66 3.81
C LEU A 482 -4.17 17.89 2.53
N ARG A 483 -5.12 16.98 2.65
CA ARG A 483 -5.59 16.21 1.50
C ARG A 483 -7.07 16.41 1.30
N ASP A 484 -7.47 16.43 0.04
CA ASP A 484 -8.88 16.40 -0.33
C ASP A 484 -9.52 15.09 0.16
N GLU A 485 -10.78 15.16 0.53
CA GLU A 485 -11.59 14.02 0.90
C GLU A 485 -12.64 13.78 -0.19
N PHE A 486 -12.85 12.52 -0.53
CA PHE A 486 -13.96 12.13 -1.38
C PHE A 486 -15.14 11.75 -0.50
N THR A 487 -16.33 12.23 -0.87
CA THR A 487 -17.58 11.92 -0.20
C THR A 487 -18.56 11.34 -1.19
N TYR A 488 -19.59 10.66 -0.66
CA TYR A 488 -20.69 10.14 -1.44
C TYR A 488 -22.00 10.59 -0.80
N ASN A 489 -22.82 11.31 -1.57
CA ASN A 489 -24.16 11.74 -1.18
C ASN A 489 -25.11 11.59 -2.38
N GLY A 490 -25.38 10.30 -2.74
CA GLY A 490 -26.09 9.96 -3.99
C GLY A 490 -25.16 9.92 -5.20
N GLU A 491 -24.17 10.82 -5.25
CA GLU A 491 -23.09 10.85 -6.23
C GLU A 491 -21.73 11.00 -5.53
N TRP A 492 -20.65 10.63 -6.24
CA TRP A 492 -19.31 10.87 -5.76
C TRP A 492 -18.92 12.32 -6.01
N ASP A 493 -18.50 12.97 -4.94
CA ASP A 493 -18.02 14.36 -5.00
C ASP A 493 -16.60 14.45 -4.40
N ILE A 494 -15.82 15.38 -4.95
CA ILE A 494 -14.50 15.75 -4.42
C ILE A 494 -14.73 17.00 -3.57
N ASN A 495 -14.60 16.88 -2.28
CA ASN A 495 -14.54 18.02 -1.38
C ASN A 495 -13.19 18.73 -1.59
N SER A 496 -13.08 19.47 -2.70
CA SER A 496 -11.92 20.30 -2.97
C SER A 496 -11.89 21.43 -1.96
N MET A 497 -10.82 21.48 -1.17
CA MET A 497 -10.65 22.50 -0.16
C MET A 497 -10.32 23.85 -0.80
N THR A 498 -10.98 24.91 -0.34
CA THR A 498 -10.55 26.29 -0.62
C THR A 498 -9.20 26.58 0.03
N ASP A 499 -8.52 27.61 -0.40
CA ASP A 499 -7.23 28.01 0.19
C ASP A 499 -7.37 28.38 1.67
N GLU A 500 -8.49 28.97 2.07
CA GLU A 500 -8.83 29.27 3.47
C GLU A 500 -8.98 27.99 4.29
N GLN A 501 -9.69 26.99 3.76
CA GLN A 501 -9.84 25.70 4.43
C GLN A 501 -8.50 24.96 4.57
N LYS A 502 -7.62 25.06 3.57
CA LYS A 502 -6.25 24.51 3.65
C LYS A 502 -5.42 25.20 4.74
N GLN A 503 -5.51 26.52 4.84
CA GLN A 503 -4.85 27.29 5.91
C GLN A 503 -5.36 26.88 7.29
N ASP A 504 -6.68 26.73 7.45
CA ASP A 504 -7.30 26.27 8.70
C ASP A 504 -6.82 24.86 9.09
N LEU A 505 -6.74 23.96 8.12
CA LEU A 505 -6.23 22.60 8.37
C LEU A 505 -4.75 22.61 8.73
N LEU A 506 -3.94 23.47 8.08
CA LEU A 506 -2.53 23.64 8.41
C LEU A 506 -2.38 24.18 9.86
N TYR A 507 -3.19 25.15 10.23
CA TYR A 507 -3.24 25.64 11.61
C TYR A 507 -3.61 24.52 12.61
N LYS A 508 -4.67 23.75 12.32
CA LYS A 508 -5.07 22.59 13.14
C LYS A 508 -3.98 21.52 13.22
N TYR A 509 -3.27 21.27 12.12
CA TYR A 509 -2.11 20.36 12.11
C TYR A 509 -1.02 20.88 13.05
N ASN A 510 -0.63 22.14 12.91
CA ASN A 510 0.44 22.76 13.70
C ASN A 510 0.13 22.79 15.21
N THR A 511 -1.12 23.07 15.58
CA THR A 511 -1.56 23.25 16.99
C THR A 511 -2.06 21.97 17.67
N SER A 512 -2.12 20.84 16.94
CA SER A 512 -2.62 19.58 17.49
C SER A 512 -1.70 19.00 18.57
N LYS A 513 -2.18 18.90 19.81
CA LYS A 513 -1.48 18.25 20.93
C LYS A 513 -1.30 16.73 20.77
N ASN A 514 -1.99 16.12 19.80
CA ASN A 514 -1.87 14.71 19.46
C ASN A 514 -0.87 14.45 18.32
N ARG A 515 -0.27 15.50 17.77
CA ARG A 515 0.76 15.41 16.74
C ARG A 515 2.07 14.92 17.36
N PHE A 516 2.67 13.92 16.77
CA PHE A 516 3.96 13.36 17.20
C PHE A 516 4.94 13.18 16.04
N LEU A 517 4.57 13.63 14.85
CA LEU A 517 5.40 13.62 13.64
C LEU A 517 5.39 15.02 13.02
N PHE A 518 6.51 15.36 12.40
CA PHE A 518 6.66 16.58 11.62
C PHE A 518 6.83 16.21 10.15
N TYR A 519 5.96 16.73 9.28
CA TYR A 519 5.87 16.34 7.88
C TYR A 519 7.22 16.41 7.12
N PRO A 520 8.07 17.43 7.33
CA PRO A 520 9.40 17.50 6.72
C PRO A 520 10.29 16.28 7.01
N TRP A 521 10.15 15.62 8.16
CA TRP A 521 10.98 14.44 8.47
C TRP A 521 10.85 13.36 7.42
N GLY A 522 9.61 13.06 6.97
CA GLY A 522 9.36 12.01 6.00
C GLY A 522 9.98 12.28 4.63
N ILE A 523 10.09 13.55 4.24
CA ILE A 523 10.72 13.96 2.97
C ILE A 523 12.22 13.62 3.02
N PHE A 524 12.87 13.94 4.13
CA PHE A 524 14.29 13.66 4.31
C PHE A 524 14.58 12.16 4.51
N VAL A 525 13.66 11.37 5.06
CA VAL A 525 13.83 9.91 5.17
C VAL A 525 14.07 9.29 3.79
N THR A 526 13.23 9.60 2.81
CA THR A 526 13.40 9.06 1.46
C THR A 526 14.59 9.66 0.73
N ALA A 527 14.91 10.93 0.98
CA ALA A 527 16.08 11.56 0.39
C ALA A 527 17.38 10.87 0.87
N TYR A 528 17.51 10.61 2.17
CA TYR A 528 18.66 9.89 2.72
C TYR A 528 18.73 8.44 2.24
N ALA A 529 17.61 7.75 2.14
CA ALA A 529 17.57 6.38 1.63
C ALA A 529 18.00 6.33 0.15
N ARG A 530 17.53 7.27 -0.68
CA ARG A 530 17.99 7.43 -2.07
C ARG A 530 19.49 7.70 -2.12
N ARG A 531 19.99 8.64 -1.32
CA ARG A 531 21.44 8.93 -1.26
C ARG A 531 22.25 7.67 -0.99
N ASN A 532 21.83 6.86 -0.02
CA ASN A 532 22.55 5.62 0.32
C ASN A 532 22.54 4.61 -0.84
N LEU A 533 21.39 4.45 -1.52
CA LEU A 533 21.30 3.60 -2.72
C LEU A 533 22.21 4.12 -3.84
N PHE A 534 22.17 5.44 -4.11
CA PHE A 534 22.98 6.04 -5.17
C PHE A 534 24.48 5.98 -4.92
N THR A 535 24.96 5.85 -3.67
CA THR A 535 26.38 5.58 -3.42
C THR A 535 26.78 4.20 -3.95
N GLY A 536 25.91 3.19 -3.82
CA GLY A 536 26.14 1.85 -4.38
C GLY A 536 26.08 1.84 -5.92
N ILE A 537 25.12 2.55 -6.50
CA ILE A 537 25.02 2.69 -7.96
C ILE A 537 26.25 3.38 -8.53
N TYR A 538 26.69 4.47 -7.92
CA TYR A 538 27.87 5.23 -8.34
C TYR A 538 29.14 4.40 -8.27
N GLU A 539 29.30 3.57 -7.23
CA GLU A 539 30.45 2.67 -7.07
C GLU A 539 30.45 1.54 -8.08
N ALA A 540 29.28 0.96 -8.36
CA ALA A 540 29.18 -0.18 -9.25
C ALA A 540 29.45 0.17 -10.73
N LYS A 541 29.28 1.42 -11.13
CA LYS A 541 29.56 1.89 -12.51
C LYS A 541 28.95 0.96 -13.58
N ASP A 542 29.76 0.47 -14.50
CA ASP A 542 29.35 -0.41 -15.61
C ASP A 542 28.82 -1.78 -15.14
N ASP A 543 29.18 -2.20 -13.92
CA ASP A 543 28.65 -3.43 -13.30
C ASP A 543 27.22 -3.28 -12.75
N TYR A 544 26.68 -2.04 -12.67
CA TYR A 544 25.32 -1.79 -12.22
C TYR A 544 24.30 -2.23 -13.26
N ILE A 545 23.33 -3.05 -12.84
CA ILE A 545 22.25 -3.58 -13.71
C ILE A 545 20.89 -2.99 -13.34
N TYR A 546 20.52 -3.05 -12.05
CA TYR A 546 19.17 -2.73 -11.60
C TYR A 546 19.13 -2.34 -10.13
N SER A 547 18.18 -1.49 -9.77
CA SER A 547 17.92 -1.14 -8.37
C SER A 547 16.42 -1.06 -8.07
N ASP A 548 16.07 -1.35 -6.83
CA ASP A 548 14.71 -1.25 -6.33
C ASP A 548 14.69 -0.82 -4.87
N THR A 549 14.49 0.46 -4.64
CA THR A 549 14.29 1.13 -3.34
C THR A 549 15.47 0.98 -2.37
N ASP A 550 15.82 -0.22 -1.98
CA ASP A 550 16.84 -0.57 -0.99
C ASP A 550 17.75 -1.72 -1.44
N SER A 551 17.67 -2.10 -2.71
CA SER A 551 18.51 -3.16 -3.27
C SER A 551 19.19 -2.75 -4.57
N VAL A 552 20.36 -3.32 -4.81
CA VAL A 552 21.13 -3.18 -6.05
C VAL A 552 21.48 -4.56 -6.61
N LYS A 553 21.40 -4.68 -7.94
CA LYS A 553 21.80 -5.88 -8.70
C LYS A 553 22.99 -5.50 -9.55
N ILE A 554 24.11 -6.20 -9.36
CA ILE A 554 25.39 -5.87 -10.00
C ILE A 554 26.08 -7.12 -10.55
N MET A 555 26.91 -6.95 -11.56
CA MET A 555 27.90 -7.93 -11.97
C MET A 555 29.15 -7.80 -11.08
N ASN A 556 30.00 -8.81 -11.12
CA ASN A 556 31.33 -8.76 -10.50
C ASN A 556 31.35 -8.30 -9.02
N GLY A 557 30.33 -8.69 -8.21
CA GLY A 557 30.19 -8.21 -6.83
C GLY A 557 31.43 -8.33 -5.97
N LYS A 558 32.33 -9.29 -6.25
CA LYS A 558 33.64 -9.41 -5.58
C LYS A 558 34.55 -8.21 -5.80
N ALA A 559 34.47 -7.56 -6.96
CA ALA A 559 35.27 -6.36 -7.23
C ALA A 559 34.85 -5.18 -6.36
N HIS A 560 33.62 -5.17 -5.88
CA HIS A 560 33.05 -4.11 -5.06
C HIS A 560 33.02 -4.44 -3.55
N GLU A 561 33.59 -5.56 -3.13
CA GLU A 561 33.55 -6.03 -1.74
C GLU A 561 34.12 -5.01 -0.73
N GLU A 562 35.21 -4.35 -1.11
CA GLU A 562 35.84 -3.32 -0.27
C GLU A 562 34.92 -2.11 -0.05
N TYR A 563 34.17 -1.69 -1.06
CA TYR A 563 33.16 -0.66 -0.90
C TYR A 563 32.08 -1.07 0.10
N PHE A 564 31.50 -2.28 -0.05
CA PHE A 564 30.47 -2.77 0.86
C PHE A 564 30.98 -2.86 2.30
N LYS A 565 32.21 -3.33 2.52
CA LYS A 565 32.83 -3.36 3.84
C LYS A 565 33.01 -1.95 4.42
N ALA A 566 33.58 -1.04 3.64
CA ALA A 566 33.79 0.35 4.06
C ALA A 566 32.47 1.07 4.39
N TYR A 567 31.45 0.89 3.54
CA TYR A 567 30.11 1.42 3.77
C TYR A 567 29.51 0.87 5.08
N ASN A 568 29.55 -0.44 5.30
CA ASN A 568 29.02 -1.08 6.49
C ASN A 568 29.74 -0.61 7.77
N MET A 569 31.05 -0.33 7.71
CA MET A 569 31.79 0.30 8.82
C MET A 569 31.29 1.73 9.09
N GLN A 570 31.05 2.54 8.07
CA GLN A 570 30.47 3.89 8.23
C GLN A 570 29.06 3.85 8.85
N VAL A 571 28.24 2.90 8.43
CA VAL A 571 26.91 2.65 9.03
C VAL A 571 27.04 2.42 10.54
N GLN A 572 27.92 1.52 10.96
CA GLN A 572 28.13 1.23 12.38
C GLN A 572 28.63 2.48 13.15
N MET A 573 29.55 3.26 12.57
CA MET A 573 30.02 4.50 13.21
C MET A 573 28.88 5.50 13.41
N LYS A 574 28.03 5.72 12.40
CA LYS A 574 26.87 6.61 12.49
C LYS A 574 25.85 6.13 13.53
N LEU A 575 25.55 4.84 13.55
CA LEU A 575 24.65 4.25 14.55
C LEU A 575 25.19 4.39 15.97
N ARG A 576 26.50 4.17 16.19
CA ARG A 576 27.15 4.38 17.51
C ARG A 576 27.05 5.84 17.96
N ALA A 577 27.28 6.78 17.03
CA ALA A 577 27.14 8.21 17.32
C ALA A 577 25.69 8.59 17.70
N ALA A 578 24.69 8.06 16.96
CA ALA A 578 23.28 8.27 17.26
C ALA A 578 22.88 7.64 18.60
N CYS A 579 23.27 6.40 18.86
CA CYS A 579 23.01 5.72 20.14
C CYS A 579 23.62 6.49 21.32
N LYS A 580 24.86 7.00 21.17
CA LYS A 580 25.52 7.84 22.18
C LYS A 580 24.71 9.11 22.44
N HIS A 581 24.25 9.81 21.38
CA HIS A 581 23.41 11.01 21.51
C HIS A 581 22.13 10.74 22.27
N HIS A 582 21.45 9.62 21.98
CA HIS A 582 20.18 9.26 22.60
C HIS A 582 20.29 8.54 23.95
N GLY A 583 21.49 8.23 24.41
CA GLY A 583 21.71 7.43 25.64
C GLY A 583 21.15 6.01 25.51
N LEU A 584 21.18 5.41 24.31
CA LEU A 584 20.66 4.09 24.02
C LEU A 584 21.79 3.07 23.78
N PRO A 585 21.61 1.80 24.18
CA PRO A 585 22.61 0.78 23.93
C PRO A 585 22.69 0.45 22.43
N PHE A 586 23.90 0.27 21.90
CA PHE A 586 24.13 -0.05 20.49
C PHE A 586 23.55 -1.41 20.10
N SER A 587 23.41 -2.34 21.04
CA SER A 587 22.81 -3.66 20.83
C SER A 587 21.37 -3.61 20.25
N LEU A 588 20.66 -2.50 20.41
CA LEU A 588 19.35 -2.30 19.78
C LEU A 588 19.44 -2.14 18.27
N CYS A 589 20.60 -1.70 17.76
CA CYS A 589 20.88 -1.54 16.32
C CYS A 589 21.41 -2.83 15.68
N GLU A 590 21.84 -3.80 16.48
CA GLU A 590 22.40 -5.08 16.02
C GLU A 590 21.82 -6.27 16.82
N PRO A 591 20.50 -6.43 16.86
CA PRO A 591 19.89 -7.57 17.55
C PRO A 591 20.21 -8.89 16.86
N GLN A 592 20.13 -9.97 17.63
CA GLN A 592 20.35 -11.33 17.11
C GLN A 592 19.02 -12.03 16.83
N THR A 593 19.02 -12.83 15.77
CA THR A 593 17.94 -13.80 15.49
C THR A 593 18.02 -14.97 16.48
N ILE A 594 16.98 -15.81 16.52
CA ILE A 594 16.97 -17.05 17.34
C ILE A 594 18.15 -17.99 17.03
N LYS A 595 18.72 -17.89 15.82
CA LYS A 595 19.88 -18.67 15.39
C LYS A 595 21.22 -18.02 15.74
N GLY A 596 21.22 -16.96 16.55
CA GLY A 596 22.43 -16.23 16.94
C GLY A 596 23.04 -15.35 15.84
N ILE A 597 22.36 -15.17 14.70
CA ILE A 597 22.84 -14.33 13.61
C ILE A 597 22.57 -12.87 13.95
N THR A 598 23.63 -12.08 14.06
CA THR A 598 23.53 -10.64 14.26
C THR A 598 23.04 -9.95 12.97
N LYS A 599 22.03 -9.09 13.10
CA LYS A 599 21.50 -8.27 12.00
C LYS A 599 21.70 -6.79 12.32
N THR A 600 22.77 -6.22 11.79
CA THR A 600 23.05 -4.78 11.94
C THR A 600 22.12 -3.98 11.03
N LEU A 601 21.50 -2.94 11.57
CA LEU A 601 20.60 -2.07 10.86
C LEU A 601 21.33 -1.24 9.79
N GLY A 602 20.79 -1.15 8.59
CA GLY A 602 21.27 -0.26 7.51
C GLY A 602 22.50 -0.73 6.74
N VAL A 603 23.06 -1.91 7.05
CA VAL A 603 24.17 -2.47 6.28
C VAL A 603 23.71 -3.07 4.96
N TRP A 604 24.60 -3.07 3.97
CA TRP A 604 24.45 -3.92 2.80
C TRP A 604 24.59 -5.39 3.20
N ASP A 605 23.59 -6.17 2.90
CA ASP A 605 23.53 -7.63 3.14
C ASP A 605 23.53 -8.34 1.77
N PHE A 606 24.46 -9.27 1.54
CA PHE A 606 24.48 -10.07 0.34
C PHE A 606 23.36 -11.11 0.40
N GLU A 607 22.45 -11.09 -0.58
CA GLU A 607 21.30 -11.99 -0.61
C GLU A 607 21.55 -13.28 -1.39
N GLY A 608 22.47 -13.23 -2.37
CA GLY A 608 22.79 -14.34 -3.25
C GLY A 608 23.08 -13.89 -4.68
N THR A 609 23.41 -14.86 -5.52
CA THR A 609 23.71 -14.64 -6.94
C THR A 609 22.62 -15.28 -7.79
N TYR A 610 22.03 -14.53 -8.69
CA TYR A 610 21.13 -15.04 -9.72
C TYR A 610 21.94 -15.66 -10.85
N THR A 611 21.58 -16.85 -11.31
CA THR A 611 22.22 -17.49 -12.46
C THR A 611 21.88 -16.77 -13.77
N ARG A 612 20.64 -16.28 -13.90
CA ARG A 612 20.19 -15.42 -15.00
C ARG A 612 19.36 -14.26 -14.45
N PHE A 613 19.53 -13.10 -15.03
CA PHE A 613 18.76 -11.89 -14.76
C PHE A 613 18.43 -11.20 -16.08
N LYS A 614 17.18 -10.78 -16.28
CA LYS A 614 16.79 -9.97 -17.43
C LYS A 614 15.81 -8.88 -16.99
N THR A 615 16.04 -7.65 -17.42
CA THR A 615 15.17 -6.51 -17.11
C THR A 615 14.73 -5.78 -18.36
N LEU A 616 13.51 -5.26 -18.34
CA LEU A 616 12.95 -4.36 -19.37
C LEU A 616 12.68 -2.97 -18.80
N GLY A 617 13.16 -2.67 -17.60
CA GLY A 617 12.95 -1.41 -16.90
C GLY A 617 12.37 -1.56 -15.49
N ALA A 618 11.97 -0.46 -14.88
CA ALA A 618 11.47 -0.42 -13.50
C ALA A 618 10.28 -1.37 -13.27
N LYS A 619 10.40 -2.28 -12.29
CA LYS A 619 9.38 -3.29 -11.95
C LYS A 619 9.01 -4.23 -13.11
N ARG A 620 9.96 -4.47 -14.01
CA ARG A 620 9.81 -5.39 -15.15
C ARG A 620 11.09 -6.20 -15.28
N TYR A 621 11.22 -7.28 -14.51
CA TYR A 621 12.39 -8.16 -14.56
C TYR A 621 12.05 -9.61 -14.25
N MET A 622 12.92 -10.50 -14.72
CA MET A 622 12.90 -11.94 -14.45
C MET A 622 14.25 -12.37 -13.89
N VAL A 623 14.24 -13.25 -12.91
CA VAL A 623 15.44 -13.80 -12.28
C VAL A 623 15.37 -15.32 -12.20
N GLN A 624 16.52 -15.99 -12.29
CA GLN A 624 16.68 -17.41 -11.99
C GLN A 624 17.58 -17.58 -10.76
N GLU A 625 17.12 -18.37 -9.80
CA GLU A 625 17.85 -18.68 -8.57
C GLU A 625 18.58 -20.04 -8.71
N PRO A 626 19.79 -20.24 -8.12
CA PRO A 626 20.56 -21.49 -8.30
C PRO A 626 19.91 -22.72 -7.69
N ASN A 627 18.89 -22.57 -6.83
CA ASN A 627 18.22 -23.67 -6.13
C ASN A 627 16.74 -23.36 -5.91
N ALA A 628 15.86 -23.96 -6.71
CA ALA A 628 14.40 -23.91 -6.58
C ALA A 628 13.90 -24.35 -5.18
N LEU A 629 14.58 -25.28 -4.53
CA LEU A 629 14.20 -25.83 -3.23
C LEU A 629 14.41 -24.89 -2.04
N LYS A 630 15.23 -23.85 -2.15
CA LYS A 630 15.45 -22.86 -1.07
C LYS A 630 14.37 -21.81 -0.94
N ALA A 631 13.53 -21.65 -1.93
CA ALA A 631 12.55 -20.58 -1.99
C ALA A 631 11.15 -21.02 -1.57
N GLY A 632 11.02 -21.73 -0.46
CA GLY A 632 9.72 -21.96 0.21
C GLY A 632 8.69 -22.69 -0.67
N GLY A 633 9.06 -23.80 -1.32
CA GLY A 633 8.11 -24.64 -2.06
C GLY A 633 7.69 -24.10 -3.43
N ARG A 634 8.49 -23.27 -4.09
CA ARG A 634 8.25 -22.87 -5.47
C ARG A 634 8.44 -24.07 -6.41
N ALA A 635 7.50 -24.24 -7.35
CA ALA A 635 7.60 -25.28 -8.35
C ALA A 635 8.69 -25.00 -9.42
N TYR A 636 9.31 -23.79 -9.40
CA TYR A 636 10.23 -23.30 -10.42
C TYR A 636 11.42 -22.57 -9.78
N ASP A 637 12.58 -22.61 -10.42
CA ASP A 637 13.82 -21.94 -10.03
C ASP A 637 13.91 -20.48 -10.48
N PHE A 638 12.85 -19.92 -11.05
CA PHE A 638 12.80 -18.53 -11.50
C PHE A 638 11.59 -17.77 -10.95
N SER A 639 11.69 -16.46 -10.97
CA SER A 639 10.65 -15.53 -10.52
C SER A 639 10.48 -14.39 -11.51
N LEU A 640 9.23 -13.98 -11.69
CA LEU A 640 8.81 -12.85 -12.53
C LEU A 640 8.34 -11.69 -11.65
N THR A 641 8.82 -10.50 -11.93
CA THR A 641 8.32 -9.25 -11.35
C THR A 641 7.89 -8.32 -12.47
N VAL A 642 6.58 -8.21 -12.67
CA VAL A 642 5.97 -7.27 -13.60
C VAL A 642 4.83 -6.57 -12.86
N SER A 643 4.93 -5.24 -12.76
CA SER A 643 3.88 -4.46 -12.11
C SER A 643 2.57 -4.63 -12.87
N GLY A 644 1.55 -5.12 -12.17
CA GLY A 644 0.24 -5.36 -12.78
C GLY A 644 -0.02 -6.78 -13.27
N VAL A 645 0.90 -7.71 -13.08
CA VAL A 645 0.74 -9.13 -13.43
C VAL A 645 0.83 -9.98 -12.17
N ASN A 646 -0.11 -10.91 -12.00
CA ASN A 646 -0.04 -11.90 -10.93
C ASN A 646 0.89 -13.03 -11.35
N LYS A 647 2.06 -13.11 -10.74
CA LYS A 647 3.07 -14.12 -11.08
C LYS A 647 2.59 -15.57 -10.90
N LYS A 648 1.67 -15.85 -9.98
CA LYS A 648 1.12 -17.20 -9.77
C LYS A 648 0.27 -17.67 -10.96
N ALA A 649 -0.37 -16.74 -11.66
CA ALA A 649 -1.15 -17.02 -12.87
C ALA A 649 -0.26 -16.99 -14.14
N ALA A 650 0.65 -16.01 -14.24
CA ALA A 650 1.44 -15.80 -15.45
C ALA A 650 2.54 -16.83 -15.67
N ILE A 651 3.24 -17.28 -14.61
CA ILE A 651 4.37 -18.21 -14.75
C ILE A 651 3.95 -19.56 -15.37
N PRO A 652 2.88 -20.24 -14.91
CA PRO A 652 2.44 -21.49 -15.53
C PRO A 652 2.14 -21.33 -17.05
N TYR A 653 1.43 -20.28 -17.42
CA TYR A 653 1.15 -19.96 -18.81
C TYR A 653 2.42 -19.76 -19.65
N LEU A 654 3.38 -18.99 -19.13
CA LEU A 654 4.62 -18.73 -19.84
C LEU A 654 5.47 -19.99 -20.02
N ILE A 655 5.47 -20.89 -19.03
CA ILE A 655 6.16 -22.18 -19.11
C ILE A 655 5.50 -23.08 -20.17
N GLU A 656 4.17 -23.17 -20.14
CA GLU A 656 3.42 -23.96 -21.12
C GLU A 656 3.71 -23.49 -22.55
N LYS A 657 3.77 -22.18 -22.75
CA LYS A 657 3.93 -21.58 -24.09
C LYS A 657 5.37 -21.60 -24.61
N TYR A 658 6.36 -21.34 -23.76
CA TYR A 658 7.75 -21.11 -24.16
C TYR A 658 8.74 -22.14 -23.61
N GLY A 659 8.31 -22.99 -22.68
CA GLY A 659 9.19 -23.88 -21.94
C GLY A 659 10.03 -23.14 -20.87
N ALA A 660 10.56 -23.89 -19.90
CA ALA A 660 11.37 -23.34 -18.83
C ALA A 660 12.68 -22.71 -19.33
N ASP A 661 13.26 -23.23 -20.40
CA ASP A 661 14.50 -22.72 -20.98
C ASP A 661 14.27 -21.50 -21.87
N GLY A 662 13.18 -21.46 -22.64
CA GLY A 662 12.86 -20.37 -23.57
C GLY A 662 12.19 -19.14 -22.96
N ILE A 663 11.79 -19.19 -21.69
CA ILE A 663 11.01 -18.12 -21.05
C ILE A 663 11.81 -16.81 -20.93
N PHE A 664 13.14 -16.86 -20.72
CA PHE A 664 13.99 -15.67 -20.65
C PHE A 664 14.14 -14.98 -22.01
N ASP A 665 14.24 -15.77 -23.10
CA ASP A 665 14.29 -15.23 -24.46
C ASP A 665 12.95 -14.60 -24.83
N ALA A 666 11.84 -15.22 -24.43
CA ALA A 666 10.49 -14.72 -24.67
C ALA A 666 10.15 -13.45 -23.84
N PHE A 667 10.88 -13.19 -22.74
CA PHE A 667 10.68 -11.99 -21.92
C PHE A 667 11.28 -10.76 -22.60
N THR A 668 10.55 -10.22 -23.56
CA THR A 668 10.95 -9.08 -24.42
C THR A 668 9.85 -8.04 -24.47
N ASN A 669 10.16 -6.91 -25.10
CA ASN A 669 9.13 -5.95 -25.51
C ASN A 669 8.11 -6.65 -26.43
N TYR A 670 6.82 -6.35 -26.21
CA TYR A 670 5.64 -6.99 -26.86
C TYR A 670 5.31 -8.42 -26.40
N LEU A 671 5.88 -8.90 -25.30
CA LEU A 671 5.37 -10.14 -24.71
C LEU A 671 3.93 -9.93 -24.24
N ASP A 672 3.00 -10.67 -24.81
CA ASP A 672 1.59 -10.65 -24.47
C ASP A 672 1.24 -11.76 -23.49
N ILE A 673 0.63 -11.38 -22.38
CA ILE A 673 0.04 -12.28 -21.39
C ILE A 673 -1.49 -12.16 -21.54
N PRO A 674 -2.19 -13.21 -21.92
CA PRO A 674 -3.63 -13.15 -22.16
C PRO A 674 -4.42 -12.91 -20.87
N PRO A 675 -5.68 -12.45 -20.96
CA PRO A 675 -6.53 -12.16 -19.80
C PRO A 675 -6.60 -13.28 -18.77
N ALA A 676 -6.72 -14.52 -19.19
CA ALA A 676 -6.78 -15.68 -18.30
C ALA A 676 -5.50 -15.89 -17.47
N ALA A 677 -4.34 -15.44 -17.98
CA ALA A 677 -3.04 -15.63 -17.34
C ALA A 677 -2.55 -14.42 -16.52
N THR A 678 -3.21 -13.26 -16.58
CA THR A 678 -2.80 -12.08 -15.80
C THR A 678 -3.29 -12.13 -14.36
N GLY A 679 -4.40 -12.80 -14.09
CA GLY A 679 -5.10 -12.76 -12.81
C GLY A 679 -5.59 -11.34 -12.43
N LYS A 680 -5.92 -10.52 -13.43
CA LYS A 680 -6.32 -9.12 -13.27
C LYS A 680 -7.63 -8.82 -14.00
N ASN A 681 -8.45 -7.96 -13.38
CA ASN A 681 -9.71 -7.49 -13.97
C ASN A 681 -9.70 -5.97 -14.15
N ILE A 682 -10.32 -5.51 -15.22
CA ILE A 682 -10.76 -4.13 -15.39
C ILE A 682 -12.09 -3.96 -14.67
N HIS A 683 -12.24 -2.89 -13.91
CA HIS A 683 -13.47 -2.50 -13.24
C HIS A 683 -14.19 -1.47 -14.08
N THR A 684 -15.38 -1.81 -14.58
CA THR A 684 -16.28 -0.85 -15.22
C THR A 684 -17.42 -0.54 -14.26
N TYR A 685 -17.48 0.69 -13.77
CA TYR A 685 -18.49 1.11 -12.81
C TYR A 685 -19.85 1.36 -13.50
N ILE A 686 -20.91 0.84 -12.89
CA ILE A 686 -22.28 1.01 -13.32
C ILE A 686 -22.94 1.96 -12.32
N ASP A 687 -23.18 3.21 -12.76
CA ASP A 687 -23.70 4.29 -11.90
C ASP A 687 -25.22 4.53 -12.11
N TYR A 688 -25.86 3.70 -12.89
CA TYR A 688 -27.26 3.78 -13.29
C TYR A 688 -28.00 2.46 -12.98
N GLU A 689 -29.31 2.54 -12.91
CA GLU A 689 -30.14 1.35 -12.69
C GLU A 689 -30.17 0.47 -13.93
N ILE A 690 -30.00 -0.83 -13.71
CA ILE A 690 -30.15 -1.85 -14.71
C ILE A 690 -31.20 -2.85 -14.29
N GLN A 691 -32.11 -3.18 -15.20
CA GLN A 691 -33.14 -4.18 -14.98
C GLN A 691 -33.32 -5.04 -16.23
N GLY A 692 -33.84 -6.23 -16.05
CA GLY A 692 -34.12 -7.14 -17.15
C GLY A 692 -34.32 -8.58 -16.68
N GLU A 693 -34.31 -9.47 -17.63
CA GLU A 693 -34.30 -10.91 -17.39
C GLU A 693 -32.92 -11.49 -17.64
N ILE A 694 -32.51 -12.40 -16.81
CA ILE A 694 -31.24 -13.11 -16.93
C ILE A 694 -31.48 -14.60 -16.78
N THR A 695 -30.91 -15.38 -17.69
CA THR A 695 -30.91 -16.83 -17.62
C THR A 695 -29.58 -17.33 -17.11
N ASP A 696 -29.61 -18.14 -16.07
CA ASP A 696 -28.41 -18.72 -15.48
C ASP A 696 -27.84 -19.89 -16.29
N TYR A 697 -26.70 -20.41 -15.88
CA TYR A 697 -26.02 -21.54 -16.54
C TYR A 697 -26.79 -22.87 -16.47
N LYS A 698 -27.84 -22.94 -15.62
CA LYS A 698 -28.75 -24.10 -15.52
C LYS A 698 -30.00 -23.96 -16.38
N GLY A 699 -30.18 -22.81 -17.04
CA GLY A 699 -31.35 -22.50 -17.88
C GLY A 699 -32.53 -21.93 -17.11
N SER A 700 -32.36 -21.55 -15.84
CA SER A 700 -33.38 -20.86 -15.07
C SER A 700 -33.33 -19.36 -15.36
N THR A 701 -34.50 -18.73 -15.50
CA THR A 701 -34.60 -17.29 -15.78
C THR A 701 -35.20 -16.56 -14.58
N ALA A 702 -34.64 -15.40 -14.25
CA ALA A 702 -35.15 -14.51 -13.21
C ALA A 702 -35.08 -13.05 -13.63
N HIS A 703 -35.94 -12.23 -13.11
CA HIS A 703 -35.84 -10.78 -13.21
C HIS A 703 -34.74 -10.26 -12.26
N TYR A 704 -33.99 -9.26 -12.69
CA TYR A 704 -33.09 -8.54 -11.85
C TYR A 704 -33.35 -7.04 -11.91
N ASN A 705 -33.02 -6.37 -10.81
CA ASN A 705 -33.04 -4.91 -10.71
C ASN A 705 -31.89 -4.49 -9.80
N GLU A 706 -30.89 -3.84 -10.40
CA GLU A 706 -29.73 -3.32 -9.67
C GLU A 706 -29.64 -1.81 -9.84
N ARG A 707 -29.41 -1.11 -8.76
CA ARG A 707 -29.29 0.35 -8.78
C ARG A 707 -27.92 0.82 -9.16
N THR A 708 -26.89 0.03 -8.86
CA THR A 708 -25.48 0.29 -9.18
C THR A 708 -24.68 -0.99 -9.06
N GLY A 709 -23.45 -0.97 -9.59
CA GLY A 709 -22.55 -2.12 -9.49
C GLY A 709 -21.19 -1.88 -10.11
N VAL A 710 -20.43 -2.94 -10.24
CA VAL A 710 -19.16 -2.95 -10.96
C VAL A 710 -19.01 -4.23 -11.76
N HIS A 711 -18.83 -4.08 -13.08
CA HIS A 711 -18.55 -5.18 -13.97
C HIS A 711 -17.05 -5.47 -13.95
N LEU A 712 -16.70 -6.75 -13.75
CA LEU A 712 -15.34 -7.23 -13.79
C LEU A 712 -15.07 -7.91 -15.13
N GLU A 713 -14.04 -7.47 -15.83
CA GLU A 713 -13.61 -8.04 -17.11
C GLU A 713 -12.14 -8.46 -17.01
N PRO A 714 -11.82 -9.74 -17.28
CA PRO A 714 -10.42 -10.16 -17.35
C PRO A 714 -9.63 -9.32 -18.36
N THR A 715 -8.43 -8.87 -18.00
CA THR A 715 -7.60 -8.05 -18.88
C THR A 715 -6.26 -8.71 -19.14
N GLY A 716 -5.82 -8.68 -20.40
CA GLY A 716 -4.47 -9.04 -20.78
C GLY A 716 -3.46 -7.98 -20.36
N TYR A 717 -2.20 -8.33 -20.48
CA TYR A 717 -1.07 -7.42 -20.25
C TYR A 717 -0.06 -7.57 -21.37
N SER A 718 0.24 -6.48 -22.06
CA SER A 718 1.32 -6.41 -23.04
C SER A 718 2.50 -5.67 -22.44
N LEU A 719 3.66 -6.29 -22.43
CA LEU A 719 4.93 -5.66 -22.08
C LEU A 719 5.30 -4.70 -23.22
N SER A 720 4.97 -3.42 -23.09
CA SER A 720 5.33 -2.41 -24.06
C SER A 720 6.24 -1.35 -23.45
N LEU A 721 7.36 -1.08 -24.14
CA LEU A 721 8.21 0.07 -23.88
C LEU A 721 7.75 1.23 -24.76
N SER A 722 7.86 2.46 -24.27
CA SER A 722 7.54 3.62 -25.10
C SER A 722 8.49 3.72 -26.30
N VAL A 723 7.99 4.23 -27.43
CA VAL A 723 8.80 4.42 -28.65
C VAL A 723 10.01 5.31 -28.35
N MET A 724 9.84 6.35 -27.52
CA MET A 724 10.93 7.22 -27.10
C MET A 724 12.02 6.45 -26.35
N TYR A 725 11.63 5.56 -25.43
CA TYR A 725 12.59 4.72 -24.69
C TYR A 725 13.29 3.70 -25.58
N ILE A 726 12.58 3.07 -26.51
CA ILE A 726 13.17 2.18 -27.51
C ILE A 726 14.21 2.92 -28.36
N ASN A 727 13.91 4.13 -28.81
CA ASN A 727 14.86 4.93 -29.59
C ASN A 727 16.10 5.34 -28.76
N TYR A 728 15.89 5.66 -27.48
CA TYR A 728 16.97 5.94 -26.56
C TYR A 728 17.89 4.72 -26.38
N LEU A 729 17.32 3.52 -26.15
CA LEU A 729 18.10 2.26 -26.03
C LEU A 729 18.88 1.96 -27.32
N ARG A 730 18.28 2.16 -28.50
CA ARG A 730 18.98 2.00 -29.78
C ARG A 730 20.13 2.98 -29.93
N GLY A 731 19.92 4.23 -29.53
CA GLY A 731 20.99 5.25 -29.56
C GLY A 731 22.17 4.93 -28.68
N ILE A 732 21.98 4.21 -27.59
CA ILE A 732 23.07 3.73 -26.70
C ILE A 732 23.79 2.56 -27.35
N LYS A 733 23.07 1.52 -27.80
CA LYS A 733 23.61 0.24 -28.29
C LYS A 733 24.28 0.34 -29.67
N PHE A 734 24.04 1.40 -30.43
CA PHE A 734 24.65 1.62 -31.77
C PHE A 734 25.64 2.80 -31.79
N LYS A 735 26.16 3.18 -30.62
CA LYS A 735 27.20 4.23 -30.50
C LYS A 735 28.64 3.71 -30.69
N ASP A 736 28.82 2.43 -30.97
CA ASP A 736 30.14 1.81 -31.25
C ASP A 736 30.52 1.92 -32.72
#